data_fb23bdc1a7dcf3b6dc13243529a89aaf
#
_entry.id   fb23bdc1a7dcf3b6dc13243529a89aaf
#
_cell.length_a   1.000
_cell.length_b   1.000
_cell.length_c   1.000
_cell.angle_alpha   90.00
_cell.angle_beta   90.00
_cell.angle_gamma   90.00
#
_symmetry.space_group_name_H-M   'P 1'
#
loop_
_entity.id
_entity.type
_entity.pdbx_description
1 polymer ?
#
loop_
_entity_poly.entity_id
_entity_poly.type
_entity_poly.pdbx_seq_one_letter_code
_entity_poly.pdbx_strand_id
1 'polypeptide(L)'
;MRNKKNKKDAKEGRKTLPIRLNLLFLAAFIIFTGVVVRLGFVQIVNGEDYKKQAEKQEDVNVSSSAPRGKIYDRNYNTIVSNKALNAITYTRTSTTSQEERLKVATKLADMIHVSTKKITDRDKKDFWILTHPNEAKKLVQKEADLKGDDKVSDDKLYELQLKRITDKELNQLTKKDLQVLAIKRQMDAGYALTPQFIKNEDVKPSEIAYVSEHLDELPGVDVTTDWSRSYPYKGLLRSMLGSVSSSDEGLPSSLLEHYLSLGYSRNDRVGKSYLEYQYEDVLQGQKEKEQSTTDKEGNVTSSKVLTEGKSGKDLVLTIDIQLQKAVEKIIEKNLKSAKQRGGTELLDRAFVVMMDPRNGEVLSIAGKQITNKNGTYKFDDYALGTMTSSYAMGSAVKGATVLTGYKTGVLHIGSTQYDEPLYIAQSPPKKSYQNMGLINDLTALERSSNVYMFKTAIAIGKGEYRKNQPLPIDTKAFDTFRYNFSKFGLGVETGIDLPNEATGYRGTSTQSGLLLDYAIGQYDTFTPLQMAQYVSTIANGGYRLRPQLVKEVREPNPQRGIGAVTESVKPDVLNKLDMTSDEIKRVQQGFKLVMQNPRGTAYSNFGNKKYNPAGKTGTAQSFYDGPIKSKRGTPTYNTTLVAYAPADNPEVAISVVVPWVYQDYNQRYPITNDIGEQVLDKYFELKSKQESNDTQAKNKNKIENEAETNN
;
A
#
# COMPACT_ATOMS: atom_id res chain seq x y z
N MET A 1 -123.10 17.21 23.98
CA MET A 1 -122.62 16.01 24.68
C MET A 1 -121.86 15.11 23.68
N ARG A 2 -120.70 14.65 24.06
CA ARG A 2 -119.88 13.62 23.46
C ARG A 2 -119.01 13.95 22.27
N ASN A 3 -117.72 14.01 22.63
CA ASN A 3 -116.47 13.56 21.94
C ASN A 3 -116.17 14.06 20.56
N LYS A 4 -115.38 15.14 20.57
CA LYS A 4 -114.42 15.46 19.52
C LYS A 4 -113.05 15.66 20.16
N LYS A 5 -112.37 14.53 20.48
CA LYS A 5 -110.96 14.49 20.84
C LYS A 5 -110.39 13.10 20.45
N ASN A 6 -109.99 12.87 19.27
CA ASN A 6 -109.04 11.83 18.90
C ASN A 6 -108.86 11.71 17.34
N LYS A 7 -108.54 12.83 16.70
CA LYS A 7 -108.16 12.78 15.27
C LYS A 7 -106.94 13.67 14.89
N LYS A 8 -106.22 14.16 15.88
CA LYS A 8 -104.99 14.94 15.54
C LYS A 8 -103.65 14.20 15.72
N ASP A 9 -103.59 13.17 16.56
CA ASP A 9 -102.29 12.51 16.84
C ASP A 9 -101.91 11.39 15.83
N ALA A 10 -102.77 10.99 14.94
CA ALA A 10 -102.50 9.96 13.94
C ALA A 10 -101.95 10.48 12.61
N LYS A 11 -101.81 11.82 12.42
CA LYS A 11 -101.30 12.39 11.20
C LYS A 11 -99.84 12.91 11.32
N GLU A 12 -99.28 13.13 12.49
CA GLU A 12 -97.87 13.52 12.68
C GLU A 12 -96.93 12.33 12.71
N GLY A 13 -97.33 11.17 13.16
CA GLY A 13 -96.47 9.96 13.17
C GLY A 13 -96.20 9.37 11.76
N ARG A 14 -97.05 9.65 10.79
CA ARG A 14 -96.87 9.13 9.40
C ARG A 14 -95.93 9.97 8.50
N LYS A 15 -95.59 11.22 8.82
CA LYS A 15 -94.69 12.07 8.01
C LYS A 15 -93.22 11.93 8.38
N THR A 16 -92.89 11.43 9.59
CA THR A 16 -91.54 11.29 10.05
C THR A 16 -90.88 9.93 9.69
N LEU A 17 -91.70 8.92 9.43
CA LEU A 17 -91.22 7.57 9.05
C LEU A 17 -90.39 7.56 7.74
N PRO A 18 -90.88 8.19 6.63
CA PRO A 18 -90.11 8.21 5.39
C PRO A 18 -88.82 9.04 5.48
N ILE A 19 -88.83 10.14 6.31
CA ILE A 19 -87.63 10.94 6.52
C ILE A 19 -86.54 10.16 7.29
N ARG A 20 -86.91 9.43 8.32
CA ARG A 20 -86.01 8.57 9.12
C ARG A 20 -85.45 7.43 8.26
N LEU A 21 -86.26 6.81 7.41
CA LEU A 21 -85.87 5.79 6.47
C LEU A 21 -84.90 6.30 5.45
N ASN A 22 -85.16 7.49 4.83
CA ASN A 22 -84.29 8.12 3.91
C ASN A 22 -82.97 8.57 4.53
N LEU A 23 -82.96 9.03 5.78
CA LEU A 23 -81.76 9.35 6.53
C LEU A 23 -80.90 8.12 6.77
N LEU A 24 -81.52 6.98 7.03
CA LEU A 24 -80.88 5.70 7.26
C LEU A 24 -80.28 5.18 5.91
N PHE A 25 -80.98 5.32 4.81
CA PHE A 25 -80.50 5.01 3.47
C PHE A 25 -79.34 5.94 3.08
N LEU A 26 -79.41 7.25 3.38
CA LEU A 26 -78.31 8.20 3.12
C LEU A 26 -77.09 7.85 3.94
N ALA A 27 -77.22 7.50 5.21
CA ALA A 27 -76.12 7.10 6.06
C ALA A 27 -75.45 5.78 5.53
N ALA A 28 -76.29 4.80 5.18
CA ALA A 28 -75.81 3.56 4.55
C ALA A 28 -75.09 3.82 3.23
N PHE A 29 -75.61 4.74 2.40
CA PHE A 29 -74.99 5.13 1.14
C PHE A 29 -73.65 5.83 1.35
N ILE A 30 -73.52 6.75 2.33
CA ILE A 30 -72.27 7.44 2.65
C ILE A 30 -71.23 6.42 3.14
N ILE A 31 -71.65 5.48 4.04
CA ILE A 31 -70.74 4.42 4.54
C ILE A 31 -70.29 3.53 3.36
N PHE A 32 -71.20 3.10 2.50
CA PHE A 32 -70.89 2.29 1.34
C PHE A 32 -69.96 3.02 0.38
N THR A 33 -70.26 4.31 0.08
CA THR A 33 -69.36 5.17 -0.76
C THR A 33 -67.98 5.30 -0.12
N GLY A 34 -67.88 5.49 1.20
CA GLY A 34 -66.61 5.53 1.93
C GLY A 34 -65.81 4.22 1.81
N VAL A 35 -66.50 3.07 1.86
CA VAL A 35 -65.89 1.75 1.68
C VAL A 35 -65.38 1.58 0.22
N VAL A 36 -66.17 1.96 -0.75
CA VAL A 36 -65.79 1.87 -2.16
C VAL A 36 -64.60 2.81 -2.49
N VAL A 37 -64.62 4.04 -1.98
CA VAL A 37 -63.49 4.98 -2.12
C VAL A 37 -62.24 4.43 -1.46
N ARG A 38 -62.37 3.87 -0.25
CA ARG A 38 -61.26 3.22 0.48
C ARG A 38 -60.75 2.01 -0.29
N LEU A 39 -61.62 1.20 -0.85
CA LEU A 39 -61.25 0.04 -1.66
C LEU A 39 -60.51 0.48 -2.94
N GLY A 40 -61.00 1.52 -3.61
CA GLY A 40 -60.30 2.10 -4.76
C GLY A 40 -58.94 2.66 -4.43
N PHE A 41 -58.83 3.35 -3.28
CA PHE A 41 -57.51 3.85 -2.80
C PHE A 41 -56.55 2.69 -2.52
N VAL A 42 -56.98 1.63 -1.83
CA VAL A 42 -56.20 0.45 -1.58
C VAL A 42 -55.79 -0.27 -2.87
N GLN A 43 -56.71 -0.40 -3.84
CA GLN A 43 -56.41 -1.08 -5.09
C GLN A 43 -55.54 -0.26 -6.07
N ILE A 44 -55.74 1.05 -6.13
CA ILE A 44 -55.04 1.90 -7.12
C ILE A 44 -53.72 2.46 -6.58
N VAL A 45 -53.71 2.91 -5.32
CA VAL A 45 -52.51 3.56 -4.74
C VAL A 45 -51.56 2.54 -4.12
N ASN A 46 -52.11 1.55 -3.36
CA ASN A 46 -51.28 0.56 -2.68
C ASN A 46 -51.39 -0.85 -3.29
N GLY A 47 -52.05 -0.97 -4.47
CA GLY A 47 -52.33 -2.27 -5.09
C GLY A 47 -51.06 -3.06 -5.43
N GLU A 48 -50.02 -2.38 -5.92
CA GLU A 48 -48.73 -3.01 -6.21
C GLU A 48 -48.00 -3.46 -4.95
N ASP A 49 -48.04 -2.65 -3.88
CA ASP A 49 -47.40 -3.02 -2.61
C ASP A 49 -48.12 -4.18 -1.93
N TYR A 50 -49.46 -4.19 -1.94
CA TYR A 50 -50.23 -5.32 -1.42
C TYR A 50 -50.10 -6.57 -2.30
N LYS A 51 -49.92 -6.40 -3.61
CA LYS A 51 -49.67 -7.51 -4.52
C LYS A 51 -48.29 -8.11 -4.24
N LYS A 52 -47.24 -7.28 -4.08
CA LYS A 52 -45.91 -7.72 -3.67
C LYS A 52 -45.95 -8.43 -2.30
N GLN A 53 -46.67 -7.90 -1.30
CA GLN A 53 -46.82 -8.54 0.00
C GLN A 53 -47.60 -9.86 -0.08
N ALA A 54 -48.66 -9.93 -0.89
CA ALA A 54 -49.46 -11.14 -1.08
C ALA A 54 -48.67 -12.21 -1.85
N GLU A 55 -47.85 -11.81 -2.79
CA GLU A 55 -46.94 -12.69 -3.57
C GLU A 55 -45.64 -12.93 -2.84
N LYS A 56 -45.37 -12.29 -1.67
CA LYS A 56 -44.09 -12.31 -0.95
C LYS A 56 -42.90 -12.05 -1.87
N GLN A 57 -43.05 -11.11 -2.82
CA GLN A 57 -41.94 -10.69 -3.67
C GLN A 57 -40.98 -9.82 -2.87
N GLU A 58 -39.72 -10.16 -2.89
CA GLU A 58 -38.64 -9.39 -2.26
C GLU A 58 -37.72 -8.81 -3.35
N ASP A 59 -37.41 -7.53 -3.25
CA ASP A 59 -36.40 -6.90 -4.09
C ASP A 59 -35.02 -7.07 -3.43
N VAL A 60 -34.14 -7.76 -4.09
CA VAL A 60 -32.78 -8.02 -3.60
C VAL A 60 -31.76 -7.34 -4.51
N ASN A 61 -30.88 -6.57 -3.90
CA ASN A 61 -29.78 -5.94 -4.63
C ASN A 61 -28.57 -6.88 -4.68
N VAL A 62 -28.19 -7.26 -5.87
CA VAL A 62 -26.99 -8.06 -6.15
C VAL A 62 -25.90 -7.13 -6.65
N SER A 63 -24.64 -7.35 -6.22
CA SER A 63 -23.50 -6.58 -6.69
C SER A 63 -22.46 -7.50 -7.28
N SER A 64 -21.97 -7.22 -8.49
CA SER A 64 -20.85 -7.91 -9.10
C SER A 64 -19.55 -7.10 -8.98
N SER A 65 -18.41 -7.80 -8.84
CA SER A 65 -17.11 -7.12 -8.67
C SER A 65 -16.64 -6.51 -10.00
N ALA A 66 -16.13 -5.26 -9.94
CA ALA A 66 -15.48 -4.62 -11.08
C ALA A 66 -13.95 -4.78 -11.02
N PRO A 67 -13.26 -4.83 -12.17
CA PRO A 67 -11.79 -4.85 -12.20
C PRO A 67 -11.21 -3.56 -11.58
N ARG A 68 -10.11 -3.70 -10.86
CA ARG A 68 -9.36 -2.55 -10.32
C ARG A 68 -8.65 -1.80 -11.44
N GLY A 69 -8.39 -0.51 -11.24
CA GLY A 69 -7.53 0.30 -12.08
C GLY A 69 -6.15 -0.32 -12.27
N LYS A 70 -5.53 -0.10 -13.42
CA LYS A 70 -4.17 -0.52 -13.72
C LYS A 70 -3.15 0.47 -13.16
N ILE A 71 -1.89 0.03 -13.05
CA ILE A 71 -0.79 0.90 -12.64
C ILE A 71 0.26 0.88 -13.75
N TYR A 72 0.66 2.06 -14.20
CA TYR A 72 1.63 2.28 -15.26
C TYR A 72 2.86 2.99 -14.72
N ASP A 73 4.00 2.85 -15.40
CA ASP A 73 5.16 3.71 -15.19
C ASP A 73 4.99 5.08 -15.86
N ARG A 74 5.97 5.97 -15.71
CA ARG A 74 5.95 7.32 -16.32
C ARG A 74 5.91 7.32 -17.84
N ASN A 75 6.31 6.22 -18.48
CA ASN A 75 6.35 6.00 -19.93
C ASN A 75 5.19 5.12 -20.41
N TYR A 76 4.18 4.93 -19.55
CA TYR A 76 2.97 4.15 -19.81
C TYR A 76 3.20 2.64 -20.00
N ASN A 77 4.31 2.09 -19.53
CA ASN A 77 4.48 0.64 -19.45
C ASN A 77 3.64 0.09 -18.29
N THR A 78 2.89 -0.97 -18.54
CA THR A 78 2.02 -1.57 -17.52
C THR A 78 2.82 -2.26 -16.43
N ILE A 79 2.77 -1.75 -15.19
CA ILE A 79 3.41 -2.34 -14.00
C ILE A 79 2.48 -3.34 -13.31
N VAL A 80 1.19 -2.96 -13.14
CA VAL A 80 0.16 -3.81 -12.57
C VAL A 80 -1.06 -3.81 -13.47
N SER A 81 -1.57 -4.99 -13.78
CA SER A 81 -2.76 -5.20 -14.59
C SER A 81 -3.72 -6.15 -13.89
N ASN A 82 -4.85 -6.42 -14.53
CA ASN A 82 -5.77 -7.48 -14.13
C ASN A 82 -5.69 -8.62 -15.14
N LYS A 83 -5.72 -9.85 -14.63
CA LYS A 83 -5.87 -11.07 -15.42
C LYS A 83 -7.27 -11.62 -15.18
N ALA A 84 -8.04 -11.81 -16.25
CA ALA A 84 -9.30 -12.50 -16.17
C ALA A 84 -9.07 -13.97 -15.78
N LEU A 85 -9.86 -14.47 -14.88
CA LEU A 85 -9.87 -15.84 -14.41
C LEU A 85 -11.27 -16.41 -14.58
N ASN A 86 -11.35 -17.66 -15.01
CA ASN A 86 -12.61 -18.37 -14.93
C ASN A 86 -12.95 -18.64 -13.46
N ALA A 87 -14.22 -18.54 -13.12
CA ALA A 87 -14.71 -18.77 -11.77
C ALA A 87 -16.02 -19.54 -11.80
N ILE A 88 -16.24 -20.34 -10.77
CA ILE A 88 -17.48 -21.06 -10.51
C ILE A 88 -18.08 -20.44 -9.25
N THR A 89 -19.31 -19.97 -9.37
CA THR A 89 -20.06 -19.31 -8.29
C THR A 89 -21.26 -20.14 -7.86
N TYR A 90 -21.77 -19.83 -6.69
CA TYR A 90 -23.03 -20.35 -6.19
C TYR A 90 -23.84 -19.21 -5.60
N THR A 91 -25.12 -19.13 -6.00
CA THR A 91 -26.08 -18.17 -5.47
C THR A 91 -27.21 -18.96 -4.80
N ARG A 92 -27.34 -18.82 -3.48
CA ARG A 92 -28.45 -19.42 -2.76
C ARG A 92 -29.63 -18.48 -2.65
N THR A 93 -30.86 -19.02 -2.66
CA THR A 93 -32.06 -18.27 -2.30
C THR A 93 -32.21 -18.20 -0.78
N SER A 94 -33.12 -17.37 -0.27
CA SER A 94 -33.48 -17.32 1.16
C SER A 94 -34.09 -18.61 1.69
N THR A 95 -34.69 -19.43 0.81
CA THR A 95 -35.38 -20.67 1.12
C THR A 95 -34.52 -21.91 0.93
N THR A 96 -33.36 -21.83 0.31
CA THR A 96 -32.48 -22.98 0.03
C THR A 96 -32.05 -23.69 1.32
N SER A 97 -32.46 -24.93 1.49
CA SER A 97 -32.17 -25.77 2.67
C SER A 97 -30.72 -26.23 2.74
N GLN A 98 -30.30 -26.74 3.90
CA GLN A 98 -28.96 -27.34 4.05
C GLN A 98 -28.80 -28.64 3.25
N GLU A 99 -29.85 -29.41 3.13
CA GLU A 99 -29.86 -30.64 2.35
C GLU A 99 -29.72 -30.39 0.85
N GLU A 100 -30.38 -29.36 0.33
CA GLU A 100 -30.25 -28.96 -1.07
C GLU A 100 -28.80 -28.52 -1.38
N ARG A 101 -28.22 -27.67 -0.51
CA ARG A 101 -26.81 -27.27 -0.66
C ARG A 101 -25.83 -28.46 -0.61
N LEU A 102 -26.11 -29.44 0.27
CA LEU A 102 -25.28 -30.65 0.35
C LEU A 102 -25.40 -31.48 -0.92
N LYS A 103 -26.61 -31.62 -1.51
CA LYS A 103 -26.78 -32.33 -2.79
C LYS A 103 -26.03 -31.69 -3.92
N VAL A 104 -26.12 -30.34 -4.06
CA VAL A 104 -25.37 -29.58 -5.07
C VAL A 104 -23.87 -29.70 -4.85
N ALA A 105 -23.40 -29.55 -3.62
CA ALA A 105 -21.98 -29.70 -3.27
C ALA A 105 -21.45 -31.11 -3.60
N THR A 106 -22.27 -32.16 -3.38
CA THR A 106 -21.90 -33.55 -3.68
C THR A 106 -21.74 -33.78 -5.18
N LYS A 107 -22.68 -33.28 -6.01
CA LYS A 107 -22.58 -33.35 -7.47
C LYS A 107 -21.37 -32.55 -7.98
N LEU A 108 -21.21 -31.34 -7.47
CA LEU A 108 -20.11 -30.48 -7.90
C LEU A 108 -18.71 -31.03 -7.53
N ALA A 109 -18.61 -31.80 -6.41
CA ALA A 109 -17.37 -32.46 -6.01
C ALA A 109 -16.87 -33.55 -7.01
N ASP A 110 -17.74 -34.06 -7.88
CA ASP A 110 -17.36 -34.97 -8.96
C ASP A 110 -16.85 -34.22 -10.21
N MET A 111 -17.11 -32.94 -10.30
CA MET A 111 -16.82 -32.06 -11.46
C MET A 111 -15.59 -31.17 -11.26
N ILE A 112 -15.37 -30.71 -10.03
CA ILE A 112 -14.29 -29.75 -9.73
C ILE A 112 -13.48 -30.20 -8.52
N HIS A 113 -12.22 -29.71 -8.47
CA HIS A 113 -11.36 -29.93 -7.30
C HIS A 113 -11.13 -28.61 -6.54
N VAL A 114 -11.51 -28.57 -5.26
CA VAL A 114 -11.30 -27.44 -4.36
C VAL A 114 -10.26 -27.81 -3.29
N SER A 115 -9.41 -26.87 -2.90
CA SER A 115 -8.38 -27.10 -1.87
C SER A 115 -9.01 -27.37 -0.50
N THR A 116 -8.63 -28.48 0.13
CA THR A 116 -9.08 -28.88 1.47
C THR A 116 -8.21 -28.31 2.61
N LYS A 117 -7.16 -27.54 2.29
CA LYS A 117 -6.18 -27.04 3.29
C LYS A 117 -6.77 -26.10 4.34
N LYS A 118 -7.87 -25.44 4.03
CA LYS A 118 -8.54 -24.50 4.95
C LYS A 118 -9.63 -25.14 5.81
N ILE A 119 -9.86 -26.44 5.68
CA ILE A 119 -10.84 -27.17 6.48
C ILE A 119 -10.30 -27.32 7.90
N THR A 120 -11.06 -26.87 8.87
CA THR A 120 -10.75 -27.03 10.30
C THR A 120 -11.38 -28.30 10.88
N ASP A 121 -10.94 -28.75 12.04
CA ASP A 121 -11.56 -29.89 12.72
C ASP A 121 -13.00 -29.56 13.16
N ARG A 122 -13.31 -28.29 13.39
CA ARG A 122 -14.69 -27.83 13.64
C ARG A 122 -15.55 -28.06 12.38
N ASP A 123 -15.09 -27.68 11.20
CA ASP A 123 -15.81 -27.89 9.95
C ASP A 123 -16.09 -29.38 9.70
N LYS A 124 -15.12 -30.26 10.00
CA LYS A 124 -15.29 -31.72 9.88
C LYS A 124 -16.35 -32.25 10.85
N LYS A 125 -16.37 -31.78 12.10
CA LYS A 125 -17.37 -32.18 13.10
C LYS A 125 -18.77 -31.76 12.68
N ASP A 126 -18.95 -30.53 12.24
CA ASP A 126 -20.23 -30.02 11.76
C ASP A 126 -20.73 -30.80 10.54
N PHE A 127 -19.81 -31.10 9.61
CA PHE A 127 -20.14 -31.92 8.44
C PHE A 127 -20.49 -33.36 8.81
N TRP A 128 -19.78 -33.96 9.78
CA TRP A 128 -20.08 -35.31 10.26
C TRP A 128 -21.45 -35.37 10.91
N ILE A 129 -21.83 -34.38 11.73
CA ILE A 129 -23.17 -34.28 12.31
C ILE A 129 -24.24 -34.22 11.21
N LEU A 130 -23.99 -33.41 10.16
CA LEU A 130 -24.92 -33.24 9.04
C LEU A 130 -25.12 -34.52 8.23
N THR A 131 -24.04 -35.27 8.01
CA THR A 131 -24.05 -36.49 7.17
C THR A 131 -24.38 -37.76 7.93
N HIS A 132 -24.28 -37.75 9.29
CA HIS A 132 -24.54 -38.85 10.17
C HIS A 132 -25.52 -38.47 11.29
N PRO A 133 -26.75 -37.99 10.95
CA PRO A 133 -27.67 -37.40 11.95
C PRO A 133 -28.12 -38.38 13.02
N ASN A 134 -28.27 -39.68 12.64
CA ASN A 134 -28.69 -40.71 13.60
C ASN A 134 -27.57 -41.06 14.59
N GLU A 135 -26.36 -41.17 14.15
CA GLU A 135 -25.19 -41.41 15.00
C GLU A 135 -24.93 -40.20 15.90
N ALA A 136 -25.03 -38.98 15.37
CA ALA A 136 -24.89 -37.73 16.13
C ALA A 136 -25.95 -37.63 17.26
N LYS A 137 -27.21 -38.02 16.99
CA LYS A 137 -28.26 -38.06 18.01
C LYS A 137 -27.93 -39.09 19.10
N LYS A 138 -27.43 -40.27 18.77
CA LYS A 138 -27.02 -41.28 19.74
C LYS A 138 -25.97 -40.78 20.72
N LEU A 139 -25.05 -39.91 20.28
CA LEU A 139 -24.02 -39.33 21.14
C LEU A 139 -24.62 -38.53 22.33
N VAL A 140 -25.83 -37.97 22.18
CA VAL A 140 -26.45 -37.08 23.18
C VAL A 140 -27.87 -37.57 23.58
N GLN A 141 -28.19 -38.85 23.32
CA GLN A 141 -29.50 -39.44 23.53
C GLN A 141 -30.00 -39.24 24.97
N LYS A 142 -29.13 -39.43 25.97
CA LYS A 142 -29.50 -39.32 27.41
C LYS A 142 -29.98 -37.92 27.76
N GLU A 143 -29.30 -36.90 27.24
CA GLU A 143 -29.64 -35.50 27.49
C GLU A 143 -30.83 -35.04 26.65
N ALA A 144 -31.00 -35.60 25.44
CA ALA A 144 -32.14 -35.30 24.56
C ALA A 144 -33.47 -35.86 25.10
N ASP A 145 -33.43 -36.95 25.85
CA ASP A 145 -34.61 -37.61 26.43
C ASP A 145 -35.14 -36.92 27.71
N LEU A 146 -34.39 -35.92 28.25
CA LEU A 146 -34.83 -35.18 29.44
C LEU A 146 -36.03 -34.28 29.13
N LYS A 147 -36.99 -34.21 30.05
CA LYS A 147 -38.26 -33.49 29.93
C LYS A 147 -38.47 -32.53 31.10
N GLY A 148 -39.40 -31.58 30.94
CA GLY A 148 -39.76 -30.63 32.00
C GLY A 148 -38.63 -29.59 32.22
N ASP A 149 -38.38 -29.27 33.49
CA ASP A 149 -37.36 -28.27 33.88
C ASP A 149 -35.94 -28.70 33.58
N ASP A 150 -35.70 -30.00 33.37
CA ASP A 150 -34.37 -30.55 33.00
C ASP A 150 -34.14 -30.63 31.48
N LYS A 151 -35.08 -30.14 30.64
CA LYS A 151 -34.97 -30.20 29.19
C LYS A 151 -33.72 -29.41 28.71
N VAL A 152 -32.82 -30.08 28.03
CA VAL A 152 -31.62 -29.48 27.43
C VAL A 152 -32.01 -28.81 26.11
N SER A 153 -31.55 -27.58 25.89
CA SER A 153 -31.77 -26.85 24.64
C SER A 153 -31.02 -27.49 23.46
N ASP A 154 -31.54 -27.30 22.24
CA ASP A 154 -30.94 -27.83 21.02
C ASP A 154 -29.49 -27.33 20.84
N ASP A 155 -29.22 -26.08 21.18
CA ASP A 155 -27.85 -25.49 21.15
C ASP A 155 -26.89 -26.23 22.09
N LYS A 156 -27.37 -26.57 23.29
CA LYS A 156 -26.58 -27.32 24.27
C LYS A 156 -26.33 -28.76 23.82
N LEU A 157 -27.36 -29.41 23.25
CA LEU A 157 -27.21 -30.75 22.64
C LEU A 157 -26.17 -30.73 21.52
N TYR A 158 -26.20 -29.71 20.66
CA TYR A 158 -25.21 -29.52 19.59
C TYR A 158 -23.79 -29.31 20.14
N GLU A 159 -23.63 -28.47 21.17
CA GLU A 159 -22.33 -28.31 21.84
C GLU A 159 -21.80 -29.63 22.41
N LEU A 160 -22.67 -30.45 22.98
CA LEU A 160 -22.32 -31.77 23.51
C LEU A 160 -21.91 -32.74 22.38
N GLN A 161 -22.61 -32.73 21.24
CA GLN A 161 -22.23 -33.50 20.06
C GLN A 161 -20.81 -33.15 19.62
N LEU A 162 -20.54 -31.85 19.47
CA LEU A 162 -19.19 -31.38 19.07
C LEU A 162 -18.07 -31.80 20.02
N LYS A 163 -18.36 -31.85 21.34
CA LYS A 163 -17.39 -32.29 22.35
C LYS A 163 -17.18 -33.81 22.34
N ARG A 164 -18.20 -34.59 21.98
CA ARG A 164 -18.16 -36.05 21.98
C ARG A 164 -17.67 -36.68 20.70
N ILE A 165 -17.66 -35.93 19.60
CA ILE A 165 -17.02 -36.35 18.34
C ILE A 165 -15.51 -36.35 18.52
N THR A 166 -14.88 -37.52 18.27
CA THR A 166 -13.45 -37.78 18.41
C THR A 166 -12.81 -38.01 17.05
N ASP A 167 -11.49 -38.22 17.03
CA ASP A 167 -10.75 -38.55 15.82
C ASP A 167 -11.26 -39.85 15.17
N LYS A 168 -11.91 -40.75 15.90
CA LYS A 168 -12.50 -41.97 15.37
C LYS A 168 -13.63 -41.67 14.37
N GLU A 169 -14.50 -40.73 14.71
CA GLU A 169 -15.59 -40.28 13.84
C GLU A 169 -15.03 -39.48 12.65
N LEU A 170 -14.08 -38.59 12.90
CA LEU A 170 -13.45 -37.75 11.84
C LEU A 170 -12.67 -38.55 10.82
N ASN A 171 -12.04 -39.66 11.20
CA ASN A 171 -11.31 -40.56 10.30
C ASN A 171 -12.21 -41.39 9.38
N GLN A 172 -13.53 -41.36 9.59
CA GLN A 172 -14.49 -41.98 8.67
C GLN A 172 -14.73 -41.15 7.42
N LEU A 173 -14.40 -39.82 7.47
CA LEU A 173 -14.55 -38.92 6.32
C LEU A 173 -13.55 -39.27 5.22
N THR A 174 -14.06 -39.62 4.05
CA THR A 174 -13.26 -39.95 2.89
C THR A 174 -12.66 -38.69 2.24
N LYS A 175 -11.75 -38.86 1.31
CA LYS A 175 -11.24 -37.73 0.50
C LYS A 175 -12.35 -37.03 -0.29
N LYS A 176 -13.37 -37.78 -0.74
CA LYS A 176 -14.54 -37.23 -1.43
C LYS A 176 -15.36 -36.38 -0.47
N ASP A 177 -15.61 -36.87 0.75
CA ASP A 177 -16.35 -36.11 1.77
C ASP A 177 -15.66 -34.77 2.11
N LEU A 178 -14.33 -34.77 2.17
CA LEU A 178 -13.57 -33.53 2.38
C LEU A 178 -13.68 -32.58 1.18
N GLN A 179 -13.82 -33.07 -0.07
CA GLN A 179 -14.09 -32.22 -1.23
C GLN A 179 -15.50 -31.62 -1.15
N VAL A 180 -16.51 -32.44 -0.81
CA VAL A 180 -17.89 -31.96 -0.61
C VAL A 180 -17.93 -30.91 0.50
N LEU A 181 -17.24 -31.15 1.62
CA LEU A 181 -17.16 -30.20 2.72
C LEU A 181 -16.49 -28.87 2.28
N ALA A 182 -15.37 -28.95 1.52
CA ALA A 182 -14.70 -27.75 1.02
C ALA A 182 -15.62 -26.89 0.14
N ILE A 183 -16.37 -27.51 -0.76
CA ILE A 183 -17.33 -26.86 -1.64
C ILE A 183 -18.49 -26.27 -0.83
N LYS A 184 -19.12 -27.11 0.02
CA LYS A 184 -20.25 -26.67 0.87
C LYS A 184 -19.89 -25.49 1.75
N ARG A 185 -18.69 -25.49 2.33
CA ARG A 185 -18.18 -24.38 3.14
C ARG A 185 -18.13 -23.06 2.36
N GLN A 186 -17.69 -23.09 1.09
CA GLN A 186 -17.71 -21.91 0.22
C GLN A 186 -19.15 -21.48 -0.10
N MET A 187 -20.05 -22.44 -0.40
CA MET A 187 -21.46 -22.13 -0.65
C MET A 187 -22.15 -21.49 0.55
N ASP A 188 -21.81 -21.93 1.78
CA ASP A 188 -22.41 -21.43 3.01
C ASP A 188 -21.86 -20.05 3.44
N ALA A 189 -20.69 -19.67 2.99
CA ALA A 189 -20.06 -18.37 3.31
C ALA A 189 -20.77 -17.18 2.66
N GLY A 190 -21.55 -17.40 1.59
CA GLY A 190 -22.26 -16.35 0.86
C GLY A 190 -23.57 -15.91 1.53
N TYR A 191 -23.98 -14.68 1.25
CA TYR A 191 -25.32 -14.19 1.61
C TYR A 191 -26.35 -14.69 0.60
N ALA A 192 -27.64 -14.74 1.02
CA ALA A 192 -28.73 -15.07 0.11
C ALA A 192 -28.75 -14.10 -1.09
N LEU A 193 -29.00 -14.64 -2.28
CA LEU A 193 -29.08 -13.94 -3.56
C LEU A 193 -27.78 -13.18 -3.98
N THR A 194 -26.66 -13.46 -3.31
CA THR A 194 -25.36 -12.90 -3.67
C THR A 194 -24.48 -14.01 -4.22
N PRO A 195 -23.93 -13.91 -5.44
CA PRO A 195 -23.01 -14.89 -5.98
C PRO A 195 -21.76 -15.02 -5.09
N GLN A 196 -21.48 -16.24 -4.65
CA GLN A 196 -20.30 -16.57 -3.86
C GLN A 196 -19.35 -17.44 -4.69
N PHE A 197 -18.07 -17.09 -4.73
CA PHE A 197 -17.06 -17.90 -5.40
C PHE A 197 -16.87 -19.25 -4.67
N ILE A 198 -17.10 -20.35 -5.39
CA ILE A 198 -16.74 -21.70 -4.96
C ILE A 198 -15.29 -21.97 -5.33
N LYS A 199 -14.92 -21.61 -6.56
CA LYS A 199 -13.58 -21.74 -7.08
C LYS A 199 -13.31 -20.62 -8.07
N ASN A 200 -12.23 -19.83 -7.85
CA ASN A 200 -11.78 -18.76 -8.71
C ASN A 200 -10.25 -18.75 -8.93
N GLU A 201 -9.55 -19.74 -8.35
CA GLU A 201 -8.12 -19.96 -8.57
C GLU A 201 -7.90 -21.34 -9.18
N ASP A 202 -6.95 -21.45 -10.11
CA ASP A 202 -6.59 -22.70 -10.78
C ASP A 202 -7.78 -23.47 -11.38
N VAL A 203 -8.80 -22.74 -11.87
CA VAL A 203 -9.95 -23.35 -12.55
C VAL A 203 -9.53 -23.81 -13.94
N LYS A 204 -9.62 -25.12 -14.17
CA LYS A 204 -9.25 -25.72 -15.45
C LYS A 204 -10.34 -25.51 -16.50
N PRO A 205 -9.99 -25.33 -17.79
CA PRO A 205 -10.99 -25.23 -18.85
C PRO A 205 -11.95 -26.45 -18.91
N SER A 206 -11.44 -27.63 -18.55
CA SER A 206 -12.26 -28.85 -18.47
C SER A 206 -13.29 -28.81 -17.34
N GLU A 207 -12.97 -28.20 -16.20
CA GLU A 207 -13.93 -28.01 -15.11
C GLU A 207 -15.05 -27.06 -15.51
N ILE A 208 -14.70 -25.97 -16.21
CA ILE A 208 -15.68 -25.01 -16.75
C ILE A 208 -16.61 -25.67 -17.75
N ALA A 209 -16.07 -26.40 -18.73
CA ALA A 209 -16.87 -27.08 -19.72
C ALA A 209 -17.85 -28.06 -19.06
N TYR A 210 -17.32 -28.88 -18.13
CA TYR A 210 -18.13 -29.91 -17.48
C TYR A 210 -19.24 -29.32 -16.58
N VAL A 211 -18.94 -28.25 -15.83
CA VAL A 211 -19.97 -27.54 -15.02
C VAL A 211 -20.99 -26.87 -15.96
N SER A 212 -20.54 -26.21 -17.03
CA SER A 212 -21.44 -25.51 -17.97
C SER A 212 -22.43 -26.45 -18.68
N GLU A 213 -22.01 -27.69 -18.95
CA GLU A 213 -22.87 -28.73 -19.59
C GLU A 213 -23.93 -29.30 -18.61
N HIS A 214 -23.77 -29.07 -17.28
CA HIS A 214 -24.64 -29.66 -16.25
C HIS A 214 -25.28 -28.61 -15.34
N LEU A 215 -25.38 -27.33 -15.77
CA LEU A 215 -25.96 -26.25 -14.97
C LEU A 215 -27.42 -26.52 -14.58
N ASP A 216 -28.18 -27.18 -15.44
CA ASP A 216 -29.56 -27.61 -15.19
C ASP A 216 -29.71 -28.59 -14.01
N GLU A 217 -28.64 -29.35 -13.71
CA GLU A 217 -28.57 -30.24 -12.56
C GLU A 217 -28.00 -29.61 -11.27
N LEU A 218 -27.47 -28.39 -11.38
CA LEU A 218 -26.74 -27.68 -10.35
C LEU A 218 -27.42 -26.36 -9.98
N PRO A 219 -28.64 -26.38 -9.38
CA PRO A 219 -29.38 -25.18 -9.08
C PRO A 219 -28.56 -24.19 -8.25
N GLY A 220 -28.49 -22.95 -8.70
CA GLY A 220 -27.73 -21.87 -8.09
C GLY A 220 -26.24 -21.81 -8.43
N VAL A 221 -25.69 -22.81 -9.12
CA VAL A 221 -24.31 -22.76 -9.64
C VAL A 221 -24.27 -22.01 -10.97
N ASP A 222 -23.24 -21.20 -11.16
CA ASP A 222 -23.00 -20.50 -12.42
C ASP A 222 -21.51 -20.42 -12.73
N VAL A 223 -21.18 -20.19 -14.00
CA VAL A 223 -19.82 -19.98 -14.48
C VAL A 223 -19.66 -18.52 -14.87
N THR A 224 -18.67 -17.85 -14.28
CA THR A 224 -18.43 -16.42 -14.48
C THR A 224 -16.95 -16.12 -14.67
N THR A 225 -16.64 -14.86 -14.88
CA THR A 225 -15.26 -14.36 -14.92
C THR A 225 -14.96 -13.56 -13.64
N ASP A 226 -13.86 -13.94 -13.02
CA ASP A 226 -13.25 -13.17 -11.94
C ASP A 226 -11.97 -12.48 -12.43
N TRP A 227 -11.30 -11.71 -11.59
CA TRP A 227 -10.04 -11.07 -11.90
C TRP A 227 -9.03 -11.26 -10.77
N SER A 228 -7.77 -11.32 -11.13
CA SER A 228 -6.65 -11.24 -10.19
C SER A 228 -5.63 -10.20 -10.63
N ARG A 229 -4.84 -9.67 -9.68
CA ARG A 229 -3.72 -8.78 -10.03
C ARG A 229 -2.65 -9.56 -10.78
N SER A 230 -2.16 -8.95 -11.85
CA SER A 230 -1.05 -9.44 -12.67
C SER A 230 0.11 -8.45 -12.58
N TYR A 231 1.31 -8.99 -12.37
CA TYR A 231 2.56 -8.24 -12.20
C TYR A 231 3.55 -8.62 -13.31
N PRO A 232 3.52 -7.96 -14.49
CA PRO A 232 4.37 -8.31 -15.64
C PRO A 232 5.86 -8.34 -15.30
N TYR A 233 6.29 -7.46 -14.39
CA TYR A 233 7.68 -7.37 -13.94
C TYR A 233 7.99 -8.22 -12.69
N LYS A 234 7.09 -9.15 -12.32
CA LYS A 234 7.24 -10.12 -11.21
C LYS A 234 7.57 -9.43 -9.86
N GLY A 235 8.81 -9.63 -9.34
CA GLY A 235 9.24 -9.12 -8.04
C GLY A 235 9.70 -7.67 -8.01
N LEU A 236 9.73 -6.99 -9.16
CA LEU A 236 10.21 -5.60 -9.24
C LEU A 236 9.25 -4.65 -8.50
N LEU A 237 9.76 -3.80 -7.60
CA LEU A 237 8.95 -2.87 -6.77
C LEU A 237 7.84 -3.55 -5.95
N ARG A 238 7.87 -4.85 -5.80
CA ARG A 238 6.71 -5.60 -5.29
C ARG A 238 6.29 -5.17 -3.89
N SER A 239 7.23 -4.84 -3.03
CA SER A 239 6.97 -4.37 -1.67
C SER A 239 6.29 -3.00 -1.64
N MET A 240 6.67 -2.09 -2.56
CA MET A 240 6.11 -0.74 -2.66
C MET A 240 4.71 -0.72 -3.29
N LEU A 241 4.46 -1.59 -4.27
CA LEU A 241 3.14 -1.73 -4.89
C LEU A 241 2.09 -2.22 -3.90
N GLY A 242 2.50 -3.06 -2.95
CA GLY A 242 1.59 -3.60 -1.95
C GLY A 242 0.79 -4.80 -2.47
N SER A 243 -0.28 -5.14 -1.78
CA SER A 243 -1.12 -6.30 -2.07
C SER A 243 -2.61 -6.00 -1.90
N VAL A 244 -3.43 -6.80 -2.55
CA VAL A 244 -4.90 -6.78 -2.45
C VAL A 244 -5.34 -8.01 -1.65
N SER A 245 -6.41 -7.91 -0.86
CA SER A 245 -7.00 -9.07 -0.19
C SER A 245 -7.61 -10.05 -1.21
N SER A 246 -7.66 -11.32 -0.85
CA SER A 246 -8.45 -12.31 -1.61
C SER A 246 -9.93 -12.19 -1.23
N SER A 247 -10.82 -12.77 -2.04
CA SER A 247 -12.26 -12.84 -1.72
C SER A 247 -12.54 -13.58 -0.41
N ASP A 248 -11.69 -14.55 -0.07
CA ASP A 248 -11.80 -15.30 1.20
C ASP A 248 -11.33 -14.50 2.42
N GLU A 249 -10.36 -13.60 2.23
CA GLU A 249 -9.89 -12.69 3.28
C GLU A 249 -10.87 -11.54 3.51
N GLY A 250 -11.46 -11.02 2.43
CA GLY A 250 -12.38 -9.90 2.46
C GLY A 250 -11.77 -8.62 3.04
N LEU A 251 -12.60 -7.84 3.73
CA LEU A 251 -12.19 -6.58 4.36
C LEU A 251 -11.33 -6.83 5.61
N PRO A 252 -10.26 -6.05 5.83
CA PRO A 252 -9.47 -6.10 7.05
C PRO A 252 -10.31 -5.79 8.29
N SER A 253 -10.24 -6.61 9.34
CA SER A 253 -11.03 -6.44 10.56
C SER A 253 -10.84 -5.08 11.24
N SER A 254 -9.62 -4.51 11.16
CA SER A 254 -9.30 -3.19 11.72
C SER A 254 -9.96 -2.01 10.98
N LEU A 255 -10.39 -2.20 9.73
CA LEU A 255 -10.99 -1.17 8.86
C LEU A 255 -12.40 -1.56 8.42
N LEU A 256 -13.00 -2.59 9.04
CA LEU A 256 -14.28 -3.15 8.62
C LEU A 256 -15.40 -2.09 8.59
N GLU A 257 -15.60 -1.36 9.68
CA GLU A 257 -16.63 -0.33 9.79
C GLU A 257 -16.41 0.82 8.79
N HIS A 258 -15.16 1.20 8.58
CA HIS A 258 -14.80 2.21 7.58
C HIS A 258 -15.25 1.79 6.17
N TYR A 259 -14.86 0.61 5.72
CA TYR A 259 -15.23 0.14 4.38
C TYR A 259 -16.73 -0.13 4.24
N LEU A 260 -17.40 -0.69 5.27
CA LEU A 260 -18.85 -0.87 5.24
C LEU A 260 -19.59 0.46 5.08
N SER A 261 -19.14 1.53 5.76
CA SER A 261 -19.71 2.88 5.62
C SER A 261 -19.56 3.47 4.21
N LEU A 262 -18.55 3.04 3.45
CA LEU A 262 -18.32 3.39 2.05
C LEU A 262 -19.09 2.49 1.06
N GLY A 263 -19.89 1.55 1.55
CA GLY A 263 -20.72 0.66 0.72
C GLY A 263 -20.01 -0.60 0.22
N TYR A 264 -18.87 -0.95 0.82
CA TYR A 264 -18.21 -2.22 0.54
C TYR A 264 -18.97 -3.39 1.19
N SER A 265 -18.86 -4.54 0.59
CA SER A 265 -19.32 -5.82 1.15
C SER A 265 -18.16 -6.49 1.90
N ARG A 266 -18.48 -7.32 2.91
CA ARG A 266 -17.46 -7.98 3.74
C ARG A 266 -16.44 -8.80 2.95
N ASN A 267 -16.86 -9.37 1.81
CA ASN A 267 -16.02 -10.21 0.94
C ASN A 267 -15.31 -9.41 -0.15
N ASP A 268 -15.39 -8.07 -0.13
CA ASP A 268 -14.72 -7.25 -1.13
C ASP A 268 -13.21 -7.30 -0.98
N ARG A 269 -12.56 -7.26 -2.12
CA ARG A 269 -11.10 -7.19 -2.21
C ARG A 269 -10.66 -5.74 -2.19
N VAL A 270 -9.82 -5.41 -1.20
CA VAL A 270 -9.28 -4.07 -1.01
C VAL A 270 -7.76 -4.09 -0.94
N GLY A 271 -7.12 -2.97 -1.21
CA GLY A 271 -5.70 -2.79 -1.01
C GLY A 271 -5.34 -2.95 0.47
N LYS A 272 -4.40 -3.87 0.78
CA LYS A 272 -3.97 -4.16 2.16
C LYS A 272 -2.75 -3.37 2.59
N SER A 273 -1.94 -2.91 1.64
CA SER A 273 -0.66 -2.27 1.97
C SER A 273 -0.19 -1.33 0.88
N TYR A 274 0.58 -0.35 1.29
CA TYR A 274 1.33 0.63 0.49
C TYR A 274 0.51 1.26 -0.65
N LEU A 275 0.95 1.19 -1.92
CA LEU A 275 0.29 1.88 -3.04
C LEU A 275 -1.15 1.39 -3.26
N GLU A 276 -1.37 0.06 -3.23
CA GLU A 276 -2.72 -0.50 -3.36
C GLU A 276 -3.67 -0.04 -2.24
N TYR A 277 -3.15 0.12 -1.01
CA TYR A 277 -3.91 0.64 0.13
C TYR A 277 -4.11 2.16 0.05
N GLN A 278 -3.04 2.90 -0.24
CA GLN A 278 -3.05 4.36 -0.25
C GLN A 278 -4.01 4.93 -1.32
N TYR A 279 -4.11 4.25 -2.45
CA TYR A 279 -4.94 4.67 -3.58
C TYR A 279 -6.15 3.75 -3.78
N GLU A 280 -6.67 3.15 -2.69
CA GLU A 280 -7.86 2.29 -2.74
C GLU A 280 -9.04 2.98 -3.43
N ASP A 281 -9.36 4.23 -3.02
CA ASP A 281 -10.49 5.01 -3.53
C ASP A 281 -10.40 5.30 -5.04
N VAL A 282 -9.18 5.34 -5.58
CA VAL A 282 -8.91 5.56 -7.00
C VAL A 282 -8.93 4.25 -7.77
N LEU A 283 -8.26 3.24 -7.24
CA LEU A 283 -8.06 1.95 -7.90
C LEU A 283 -9.29 1.06 -7.87
N GLN A 284 -10.19 1.25 -6.91
CA GLN A 284 -11.41 0.46 -6.83
C GLN A 284 -12.35 0.79 -8.00
N GLY A 285 -12.90 -0.26 -8.61
CA GLY A 285 -13.95 -0.12 -9.61
C GLY A 285 -15.32 0.12 -8.97
N GLN A 286 -16.20 0.74 -9.73
CA GLN A 286 -17.63 0.83 -9.40
C GLN A 286 -18.29 -0.50 -9.68
N LYS A 287 -18.88 -1.12 -8.66
CA LYS A 287 -19.64 -2.37 -8.82
C LYS A 287 -20.89 -2.16 -9.67
N GLU A 288 -21.21 -3.14 -10.48
CA GLU A 288 -22.55 -3.26 -11.03
C GLU A 288 -23.52 -3.59 -9.89
N LYS A 289 -24.64 -2.86 -9.85
CA LYS A 289 -25.75 -3.15 -8.93
C LYS A 289 -26.97 -3.53 -9.74
N GLU A 290 -27.47 -4.71 -9.49
CA GLU A 290 -28.65 -5.28 -10.10
C GLU A 290 -29.71 -5.51 -9.03
N GLN A 291 -30.93 -5.08 -9.29
CA GLN A 291 -32.09 -5.37 -8.45
C GLN A 291 -32.84 -6.56 -9.05
N SER A 292 -32.90 -7.64 -8.31
CA SER A 292 -33.65 -8.85 -8.66
C SER A 292 -34.92 -8.93 -7.82
N THR A 293 -36.06 -9.13 -8.47
CA THR A 293 -37.34 -9.39 -7.82
C THR A 293 -37.57 -10.91 -7.78
N THR A 294 -37.87 -11.45 -6.61
CA THR A 294 -38.08 -12.90 -6.39
C THR A 294 -39.52 -13.25 -6.13
N ASP A 295 -39.94 -14.47 -6.51
CA ASP A 295 -41.23 -15.07 -6.12
C ASP A 295 -41.22 -15.61 -4.67
N LYS A 296 -42.31 -16.27 -4.27
CA LYS A 296 -42.44 -16.89 -2.94
C LYS A 296 -41.48 -18.04 -2.68
N GLU A 297 -41.08 -18.70 -3.74
CA GLU A 297 -40.09 -19.80 -3.77
C GLU A 297 -38.67 -19.28 -3.78
N GLY A 298 -38.45 -17.95 -3.93
CA GLY A 298 -37.15 -17.30 -3.97
C GLY A 298 -36.47 -17.33 -5.35
N ASN A 299 -37.22 -17.69 -6.42
CA ASN A 299 -36.67 -17.66 -7.79
C ASN A 299 -36.74 -16.23 -8.34
N VAL A 300 -35.71 -15.83 -9.10
CA VAL A 300 -35.65 -14.52 -9.75
C VAL A 300 -36.68 -14.46 -10.88
N THR A 301 -37.66 -13.55 -10.76
CA THR A 301 -38.72 -13.33 -11.77
C THR A 301 -38.40 -12.19 -12.70
N SER A 302 -37.64 -11.19 -12.25
CA SER A 302 -37.17 -10.09 -13.08
C SER A 302 -35.89 -9.50 -12.49
N SER A 303 -35.09 -8.87 -13.34
CA SER A 303 -33.82 -8.30 -12.98
C SER A 303 -33.64 -6.96 -13.72
N LYS A 304 -33.12 -5.94 -13.00
CA LYS A 304 -32.89 -4.59 -13.53
C LYS A 304 -31.55 -4.07 -13.06
N VAL A 305 -30.69 -3.69 -13.99
CA VAL A 305 -29.42 -3.00 -13.66
C VAL A 305 -29.73 -1.61 -13.13
N LEU A 306 -29.37 -1.33 -11.89
CA LEU A 306 -29.51 -0.04 -11.22
C LEU A 306 -28.29 0.84 -11.45
N THR A 307 -27.11 0.23 -11.51
CA THR A 307 -25.83 0.92 -11.67
C THR A 307 -24.93 0.04 -12.53
N GLU A 308 -24.41 0.59 -13.62
CA GLU A 308 -23.44 -0.12 -14.45
C GLU A 308 -22.08 -0.26 -13.76
N GLY A 309 -21.44 -1.41 -13.93
CA GLY A 309 -20.08 -1.67 -13.44
C GLY A 309 -19.06 -0.88 -14.25
N LYS A 310 -18.08 -0.29 -13.56
CA LYS A 310 -16.94 0.41 -14.17
C LYS A 310 -15.65 -0.02 -13.54
N SER A 311 -14.61 -0.23 -14.36
CA SER A 311 -13.25 -0.44 -13.83
C SER A 311 -12.78 0.77 -13.04
N GLY A 312 -11.93 0.54 -12.03
CA GLY A 312 -11.27 1.60 -11.29
C GLY A 312 -10.40 2.48 -12.20
N LYS A 313 -10.08 3.68 -11.71
CA LYS A 313 -9.18 4.59 -12.41
C LYS A 313 -7.76 4.10 -12.40
N ASP A 314 -7.02 4.39 -13.44
CA ASP A 314 -5.63 3.97 -13.63
C ASP A 314 -4.67 4.98 -12.97
N LEU A 315 -3.57 4.47 -12.39
CA LEU A 315 -2.47 5.28 -11.86
C LEU A 315 -1.30 5.28 -12.84
N VAL A 316 -0.71 6.44 -13.06
CA VAL A 316 0.59 6.60 -13.73
C VAL A 316 1.60 7.02 -12.66
N LEU A 317 2.65 6.23 -12.48
CA LEU A 317 3.70 6.50 -11.52
C LEU A 317 4.75 7.44 -12.10
N THR A 318 5.53 8.06 -11.23
CA THR A 318 6.74 8.83 -11.58
C THR A 318 7.93 7.92 -11.89
N ILE A 319 7.87 6.67 -11.48
CA ILE A 319 8.89 5.63 -11.69
C ILE A 319 9.11 5.36 -13.18
N ASP A 320 10.36 5.25 -13.60
CA ASP A 320 10.75 4.65 -14.88
C ASP A 320 11.10 3.18 -14.65
N ILE A 321 10.31 2.27 -15.21
CA ILE A 321 10.46 0.83 -14.94
C ILE A 321 11.74 0.25 -15.55
N GLN A 322 12.28 0.84 -16.63
CA GLN A 322 13.53 0.38 -17.24
C GLN A 322 14.71 0.81 -16.36
N LEU A 323 14.67 2.04 -15.85
CA LEU A 323 15.65 2.54 -14.88
C LEU A 323 15.58 1.73 -13.58
N GLN A 324 14.39 1.49 -13.02
CA GLN A 324 14.18 0.68 -11.82
C GLN A 324 14.79 -0.72 -11.96
N LYS A 325 14.52 -1.39 -13.07
CA LYS A 325 15.08 -2.72 -13.38
C LYS A 325 16.60 -2.71 -13.46
N ALA A 326 17.16 -1.66 -14.03
CA ALA A 326 18.61 -1.50 -14.13
C ALA A 326 19.25 -1.23 -12.77
N VAL A 327 18.65 -0.35 -11.96
CA VAL A 327 19.12 -0.01 -10.60
C VAL A 327 19.11 -1.27 -9.71
N GLU A 328 18.03 -2.05 -9.71
CA GLU A 328 17.98 -3.27 -8.91
C GLU A 328 19.07 -4.28 -9.31
N LYS A 329 19.33 -4.45 -10.62
CA LYS A 329 20.41 -5.32 -11.12
C LYS A 329 21.82 -4.79 -10.73
N ILE A 330 22.00 -3.47 -10.72
CA ILE A 330 23.26 -2.84 -10.28
C ILE A 330 23.49 -3.15 -8.79
N ILE A 331 22.45 -3.02 -7.96
CA ILE A 331 22.52 -3.35 -6.53
C ILE A 331 22.89 -4.84 -6.36
N GLU A 332 22.17 -5.75 -7.04
CA GLU A 332 22.40 -7.20 -6.95
C GLU A 332 23.83 -7.58 -7.34
N LYS A 333 24.33 -7.02 -8.45
CA LYS A 333 25.70 -7.25 -8.93
C LYS A 333 26.74 -6.80 -7.89
N ASN A 334 26.58 -5.59 -7.34
CA ASN A 334 27.53 -5.03 -6.38
C ASN A 334 27.49 -5.75 -5.04
N LEU A 335 26.31 -6.10 -4.53
CA LEU A 335 26.16 -6.92 -3.31
C LEU A 335 26.83 -8.29 -3.49
N LYS A 336 26.58 -8.96 -4.62
CA LYS A 336 27.21 -10.25 -4.91
C LYS A 336 28.75 -10.15 -4.95
N SER A 337 29.28 -9.12 -5.61
CA SER A 337 30.72 -8.87 -5.67
C SER A 337 31.30 -8.56 -4.28
N ALA A 338 30.61 -7.77 -3.48
CA ALA A 338 31.04 -7.43 -2.13
C ALA A 338 31.09 -8.66 -1.21
N LYS A 339 30.12 -9.59 -1.32
CA LYS A 339 30.10 -10.85 -0.55
C LYS A 339 31.27 -11.79 -0.84
N GLN A 340 31.98 -11.58 -1.93
CA GLN A 340 33.21 -12.34 -2.25
C GLN A 340 34.46 -11.76 -1.58
N ARG A 341 34.35 -10.61 -0.85
CA ARG A 341 35.43 -9.96 -0.13
C ARG A 341 35.44 -10.38 1.32
N GLY A 342 36.62 -10.45 1.96
CA GLY A 342 36.73 -10.64 3.39
C GLY A 342 36.15 -9.47 4.20
N GLY A 343 35.64 -9.73 5.40
CA GLY A 343 35.13 -8.73 6.33
C GLY A 343 33.75 -8.16 5.96
N THR A 344 33.02 -8.79 5.02
CA THR A 344 31.68 -8.37 4.56
C THR A 344 30.56 -9.35 4.98
N GLU A 345 30.83 -10.16 5.99
CA GLU A 345 29.90 -11.21 6.45
C GLU A 345 28.56 -10.66 6.88
N LEU A 346 28.55 -9.46 7.48
CA LEU A 346 27.34 -8.79 7.99
C LEU A 346 26.62 -7.94 6.95
N LEU A 347 27.26 -7.64 5.82
CA LEU A 347 26.63 -6.95 4.70
C LEU A 347 25.50 -7.80 4.14
N ASP A 348 24.26 -7.32 4.15
CA ASP A 348 23.13 -8.07 3.63
C ASP A 348 22.16 -7.26 2.77
N ARG A 349 22.36 -5.94 2.62
CA ARG A 349 21.43 -5.08 1.89
C ARG A 349 22.08 -3.82 1.33
N ALA A 350 21.42 -3.24 0.32
CA ALA A 350 21.76 -1.92 -0.21
C ALA A 350 20.50 -1.23 -0.75
N PHE A 351 20.54 0.10 -0.73
CA PHE A 351 19.43 0.96 -1.12
C PHE A 351 19.88 2.04 -2.10
N VAL A 352 18.99 2.35 -3.06
CA VAL A 352 19.13 3.48 -3.97
C VAL A 352 17.79 4.18 -4.09
N VAL A 353 17.77 5.50 -3.90
CA VAL A 353 16.63 6.36 -4.21
C VAL A 353 17.07 7.41 -5.21
N MET A 354 16.31 7.61 -6.27
CA MET A 354 16.53 8.61 -7.31
C MET A 354 15.33 9.54 -7.40
N MET A 355 15.56 10.84 -7.39
CA MET A 355 14.52 11.88 -7.47
C MET A 355 14.88 12.91 -8.55
N ASP A 356 13.84 13.50 -9.15
CA ASP A 356 14.01 14.73 -9.91
C ASP A 356 13.94 15.94 -8.94
N PRO A 357 15.04 16.67 -8.75
CA PRO A 357 15.08 17.79 -7.80
C PRO A 357 14.23 19.00 -8.22
N ARG A 358 13.71 19.04 -9.45
CA ARG A 358 12.93 20.15 -10.00
C ARG A 358 11.44 20.06 -9.61
N ASN A 359 10.93 18.82 -9.40
CA ASN A 359 9.51 18.58 -9.18
C ASN A 359 9.18 17.58 -8.06
N GLY A 360 10.18 16.89 -7.49
CA GLY A 360 10.00 15.92 -6.42
C GLY A 360 9.60 14.51 -6.89
N GLU A 361 9.51 14.26 -8.20
CA GLU A 361 9.21 12.93 -8.74
C GLU A 361 10.26 11.90 -8.32
N VAL A 362 9.83 10.75 -7.81
CA VAL A 362 10.69 9.60 -7.53
C VAL A 362 10.86 8.80 -8.82
N LEU A 363 12.07 8.82 -9.39
CA LEU A 363 12.38 8.17 -10.66
C LEU A 363 12.67 6.68 -10.50
N SER A 364 13.27 6.31 -9.37
CA SER A 364 13.56 4.93 -8.96
C SER A 364 13.68 4.86 -7.44
N ILE A 365 13.16 3.80 -6.84
CA ILE A 365 13.26 3.51 -5.42
C ILE A 365 13.51 2.01 -5.24
N ALA A 366 14.75 1.64 -4.89
CA ALA A 366 15.20 0.26 -4.90
C ALA A 366 15.92 -0.11 -3.60
N GLY A 367 15.64 -1.30 -3.12
CA GLY A 367 16.36 -1.93 -2.04
C GLY A 367 16.43 -3.43 -2.29
N LYS A 368 17.58 -4.04 -2.04
CA LYS A 368 17.76 -5.49 -2.14
C LYS A 368 18.40 -6.03 -0.88
N GLN A 369 17.87 -7.17 -0.45
CA GLN A 369 18.47 -7.98 0.60
C GLN A 369 19.05 -9.24 -0.03
N ILE A 370 20.34 -9.54 0.29
CA ILE A 370 21.02 -10.72 -0.18
C ILE A 370 21.08 -11.77 0.95
N THR A 371 20.67 -12.98 0.65
CA THR A 371 20.80 -14.15 1.53
C THR A 371 21.60 -15.23 0.83
N ASN A 372 22.36 -16.01 1.58
CA ASN A 372 23.09 -17.15 1.07
C ASN A 372 22.50 -18.44 1.67
N LYS A 373 21.98 -19.32 0.83
CA LYS A 373 21.54 -20.65 1.22
C LYS A 373 22.34 -21.69 0.43
N ASN A 374 23.16 -22.47 1.13
CA ASN A 374 23.96 -23.54 0.54
C ASN A 374 24.82 -23.10 -0.67
N GLY A 375 25.48 -21.94 -0.57
CA GLY A 375 26.32 -21.39 -1.64
C GLY A 375 25.57 -20.66 -2.75
N THR A 376 24.23 -20.65 -2.72
CA THR A 376 23.42 -19.93 -3.71
C THR A 376 22.93 -18.61 -3.11
N TYR A 377 23.23 -17.50 -3.79
CA TYR A 377 22.73 -16.18 -3.43
C TYR A 377 21.30 -15.98 -3.94
N LYS A 378 20.41 -15.56 -3.03
CA LYS A 378 19.07 -15.12 -3.33
C LYS A 378 18.95 -13.64 -3.02
N PHE A 379 18.24 -12.90 -3.88
CA PHE A 379 17.95 -11.49 -3.70
C PHE A 379 16.45 -11.30 -3.52
N ASP A 380 16.08 -10.71 -2.38
CA ASP A 380 14.70 -10.36 -2.08
C ASP A 380 14.50 -8.85 -2.24
N ASP A 381 13.32 -8.45 -2.69
CA ASP A 381 12.94 -7.03 -2.75
C ASP A 381 12.85 -6.47 -1.33
N TYR A 382 13.54 -5.37 -1.10
CA TYR A 382 13.53 -4.64 0.16
C TYR A 382 13.42 -3.11 -0.08
N ALA A 383 12.72 -2.71 -1.14
CA ALA A 383 12.53 -1.30 -1.49
C ALA A 383 11.88 -0.50 -0.35
N LEU A 384 10.96 -1.12 0.41
CA LEU A 384 10.37 -0.49 1.60
C LEU A 384 11.39 -0.03 2.63
N GLY A 385 12.53 -0.71 2.75
CA GLY A 385 13.60 -0.30 3.65
C GLY A 385 14.16 1.09 3.35
N THR A 386 13.91 1.63 2.15
CA THR A 386 14.31 3.00 1.80
C THR A 386 13.57 4.06 2.61
N MET A 387 12.35 3.77 3.08
CA MET A 387 11.52 4.68 3.85
C MET A 387 11.21 4.19 5.28
N THR A 388 11.47 2.91 5.58
CA THR A 388 11.13 2.31 6.89
C THR A 388 12.34 1.94 7.73
N SER A 389 13.55 1.96 7.15
CA SER A 389 14.79 1.63 7.85
C SER A 389 15.74 2.83 7.87
N SER A 390 16.37 3.08 9.01
CA SER A 390 17.26 4.23 9.18
C SER A 390 18.64 3.81 9.64
N TYR A 391 19.65 4.58 9.22
CA TYR A 391 21.05 4.28 9.47
C TYR A 391 21.82 5.56 9.79
N ALA A 392 22.97 5.43 10.50
CA ALA A 392 23.93 6.50 10.61
C ALA A 392 24.56 6.76 9.21
N MET A 393 24.43 7.98 8.71
CA MET A 393 24.81 8.36 7.33
C MET A 393 26.23 8.90 7.20
N GLY A 394 26.88 9.15 8.34
CA GLY A 394 28.24 9.66 8.37
C GLY A 394 28.37 10.99 7.60
N SER A 395 29.52 11.22 7.04
CA SER A 395 29.89 12.48 6.37
C SER A 395 28.96 12.96 5.25
N ALA A 396 28.00 12.16 4.82
CA ALA A 396 27.04 12.56 3.79
C ALA A 396 26.20 13.78 4.23
N VAL A 397 25.93 13.95 5.54
CA VAL A 397 25.14 15.07 6.09
C VAL A 397 25.94 16.37 6.26
N LYS A 398 27.24 16.40 5.99
CA LYS A 398 28.10 17.57 6.26
C LYS A 398 27.69 18.85 5.53
N GLY A 399 26.98 18.74 4.39
CA GLY A 399 26.39 19.89 3.74
C GLY A 399 25.38 20.61 4.63
N ALA A 400 24.50 19.84 5.31
CA ALA A 400 23.55 20.39 6.29
C ALA A 400 24.26 20.97 7.52
N THR A 401 25.37 20.35 7.96
CA THR A 401 26.19 20.87 9.06
C THR A 401 26.79 22.25 8.73
N VAL A 402 27.38 22.42 7.54
CA VAL A 402 27.95 23.70 7.10
C VAL A 402 26.84 24.75 6.97
N LEU A 403 25.72 24.41 6.35
CA LEU A 403 24.58 25.33 6.22
C LEU A 403 23.97 25.70 7.58
N THR A 404 23.93 24.77 8.54
CA THR A 404 23.56 25.10 9.93
C THR A 404 24.55 26.08 10.57
N GLY A 405 25.84 25.91 10.31
CA GLY A 405 26.89 26.83 10.77
C GLY A 405 26.71 28.24 10.21
N TYR A 406 26.36 28.39 8.94
CA TYR A 406 26.02 29.67 8.32
C TYR A 406 24.76 30.28 8.95
N LYS A 407 23.68 29.48 9.04
CA LYS A 407 22.40 29.94 9.60
C LYS A 407 22.52 30.44 11.03
N THR A 408 23.37 29.82 11.84
CA THR A 408 23.59 30.23 13.25
C THR A 408 24.61 31.36 13.38
N GLY A 409 25.25 31.78 12.29
CA GLY A 409 26.27 32.85 12.27
C GLY A 409 27.63 32.44 12.83
N VAL A 410 27.84 31.17 13.19
CA VAL A 410 29.14 30.68 13.68
C VAL A 410 30.14 30.41 12.54
N LEU A 411 29.64 30.28 11.31
CA LEU A 411 30.41 30.24 10.07
C LEU A 411 29.94 31.35 9.13
N HIS A 412 30.88 31.84 8.30
CA HIS A 412 30.64 32.66 7.13
C HIS A 412 31.31 32.02 5.92
N ILE A 413 30.90 32.38 4.71
CA ILE A 413 31.51 31.89 3.47
C ILE A 413 33.02 32.16 3.53
N GLY A 414 33.82 31.11 3.36
CA GLY A 414 35.26 31.15 3.44
C GLY A 414 35.88 31.05 4.83
N SER A 415 35.07 30.89 5.89
CA SER A 415 35.57 30.68 7.26
C SER A 415 36.61 29.55 7.30
N THR A 416 37.73 29.80 7.97
CA THR A 416 38.83 28.85 8.09
C THR A 416 38.89 28.23 9.48
N GLN A 417 39.30 26.95 9.54
CA GLN A 417 39.56 26.21 10.77
C GLN A 417 40.87 25.41 10.61
N TYR A 418 41.60 25.23 11.71
CA TYR A 418 42.78 24.39 11.72
C TYR A 418 42.44 22.94 12.02
N ASP A 419 42.61 22.04 11.04
CA ASP A 419 42.26 20.60 11.15
C ASP A 419 43.41 19.85 11.80
N GLU A 420 43.28 19.65 13.11
CA GLU A 420 44.16 18.84 13.97
C GLU A 420 43.33 18.08 15.00
N PRO A 421 43.82 16.94 15.53
CA PRO A 421 43.08 16.13 16.53
C PRO A 421 42.67 16.94 17.75
N LEU A 422 41.40 16.83 18.15
CA LEU A 422 40.85 17.37 19.40
C LEU A 422 40.92 16.31 20.49
N TYR A 423 41.55 16.66 21.62
CA TYR A 423 41.67 15.83 22.81
C TYR A 423 40.77 16.36 23.91
N ILE A 424 39.60 15.72 24.08
CA ILE A 424 38.60 16.07 25.08
C ILE A 424 38.70 15.08 26.22
N ALA A 425 38.68 15.53 27.49
CA ALA A 425 38.74 14.64 28.66
C ALA A 425 37.62 13.60 28.59
N GLN A 426 37.94 12.37 28.94
CA GLN A 426 37.04 11.21 28.99
C GLN A 426 36.41 10.86 27.60
N SER A 427 37.02 11.31 26.49
CA SER A 427 36.57 10.98 25.14
C SER A 427 37.73 10.48 24.29
N PRO A 428 37.53 9.51 23.40
CA PRO A 428 38.53 9.21 22.37
C PRO A 428 38.90 10.45 21.56
N PRO A 429 40.15 10.54 21.02
CA PRO A 429 40.54 11.68 20.19
C PRO A 429 39.58 11.87 19.01
N LYS A 430 39.00 13.05 18.88
CA LYS A 430 38.13 13.43 17.77
C LYS A 430 39.01 13.99 16.63
N LYS A 431 39.09 13.26 15.51
CA LYS A 431 40.03 13.59 14.42
C LYS A 431 39.45 13.34 13.03
N SER A 432 40.02 14.00 12.05
CA SER A 432 39.86 13.67 10.63
C SER A 432 40.71 12.44 10.26
N TYR A 433 40.51 11.85 9.09
CA TYR A 433 41.28 10.69 8.62
C TYR A 433 42.79 11.04 8.41
N GLN A 434 43.11 12.32 8.24
CA GLN A 434 44.46 12.88 8.22
C GLN A 434 44.39 14.33 8.71
N ASN A 435 45.52 14.88 9.16
CA ASN A 435 45.62 16.29 9.50
C ASN A 435 45.71 17.12 8.20
N MET A 436 44.87 18.15 8.08
CA MET A 436 44.78 18.96 6.86
C MET A 436 45.33 20.38 7.03
N GLY A 437 45.69 20.76 8.26
CA GLY A 437 46.16 22.12 8.57
C GLY A 437 45.03 23.15 8.49
N LEU A 438 45.38 24.37 8.07
CA LEU A 438 44.38 25.43 7.89
C LEU A 438 43.57 25.20 6.62
N ILE A 439 42.27 24.99 6.78
CA ILE A 439 41.34 24.73 5.68
C ILE A 439 40.10 25.59 5.81
N ASN A 440 39.47 25.88 4.68
CA ASN A 440 38.17 26.56 4.62
C ASN A 440 37.01 25.55 4.43
N ASP A 441 35.78 26.05 4.39
CA ASP A 441 34.53 25.34 4.20
C ASP A 441 34.52 24.47 2.91
N LEU A 442 35.02 24.96 1.78
CA LEU A 442 35.11 24.19 0.54
C LEU A 442 36.05 22.99 0.71
N THR A 443 37.26 23.22 1.21
CA THR A 443 38.25 22.15 1.43
C THR A 443 37.75 21.15 2.49
N ALA A 444 37.01 21.64 3.49
CA ALA A 444 36.39 20.78 4.52
C ALA A 444 35.33 19.85 3.91
N LEU A 445 34.52 20.29 2.97
CA LEU A 445 33.58 19.45 2.23
C LEU A 445 34.29 18.52 1.25
N GLU A 446 35.20 19.07 0.39
CA GLU A 446 35.98 18.36 -0.60
C GLU A 446 36.70 17.15 -0.02
N ARG A 447 37.43 17.35 1.08
CA ARG A 447 38.28 16.36 1.73
C ARG A 447 37.57 15.70 2.95
N SER A 448 36.34 16.06 3.17
CA SER A 448 35.50 15.49 4.25
C SER A 448 36.09 15.63 5.65
N SER A 449 36.61 16.80 6.04
CA SER A 449 37.15 17.08 7.36
C SER A 449 36.09 16.84 8.45
N ASN A 450 36.43 16.02 9.44
CA ASN A 450 35.61 15.86 10.65
C ASN A 450 35.84 17.02 11.62
N VAL A 451 37.11 17.43 11.76
CA VAL A 451 37.50 18.46 12.75
C VAL A 451 36.84 19.81 12.43
N TYR A 452 36.73 20.16 11.15
CA TYR A 452 35.99 21.36 10.75
C TYR A 452 34.54 21.33 11.26
N MET A 453 33.85 20.19 11.12
CA MET A 453 32.47 20.00 11.59
C MET A 453 32.39 19.96 13.12
N PHE A 454 33.38 19.34 13.79
CA PHE A 454 33.45 19.33 15.26
C PHE A 454 33.58 20.76 15.80
N LYS A 455 34.47 21.57 15.25
CA LYS A 455 34.63 22.97 15.67
C LYS A 455 33.41 23.81 15.39
N THR A 456 32.71 23.55 14.26
CA THR A 456 31.41 24.16 13.96
C THR A 456 30.37 23.79 15.03
N ALA A 457 30.29 22.51 15.42
CA ALA A 457 29.36 22.05 16.44
C ALA A 457 29.71 22.63 17.85
N ILE A 458 30.99 22.74 18.18
CA ILE A 458 31.44 23.40 19.42
C ILE A 458 30.99 24.85 19.45
N ALA A 459 31.17 25.59 18.35
CA ALA A 459 30.76 26.99 18.25
C ALA A 459 29.23 27.15 18.37
N ILE A 460 28.41 26.30 17.71
CA ILE A 460 26.95 26.27 17.83
C ILE A 460 26.54 26.00 19.28
N GLY A 461 27.26 25.07 19.95
CA GLY A 461 27.07 24.75 21.38
C GLY A 461 27.71 25.76 22.34
N LYS A 462 28.23 26.87 21.83
CA LYS A 462 28.91 27.90 22.63
C LYS A 462 30.00 27.35 23.54
N GLY A 463 30.63 26.21 23.13
CA GLY A 463 31.68 25.54 23.88
C GLY A 463 33.04 26.20 23.65
N GLU A 464 33.90 26.14 24.68
CA GLU A 464 35.30 26.55 24.58
C GLU A 464 36.19 25.30 24.66
N TYR A 465 36.83 24.95 23.51
CA TYR A 465 37.74 23.81 23.49
C TYR A 465 39.07 24.15 24.12
N ARG A 466 39.47 23.37 25.15
CA ARG A 466 40.80 23.35 25.77
C ARG A 466 41.31 21.92 25.75
N LYS A 467 42.54 21.74 25.27
CA LYS A 467 43.18 20.40 25.19
C LYS A 467 43.18 19.66 26.51
N ASN A 468 42.75 18.39 26.51
CA ASN A 468 42.66 17.50 27.68
C ASN A 468 41.72 18.00 28.81
N GLN A 469 40.86 18.96 28.53
CA GLN A 469 39.83 19.43 29.47
C GLN A 469 38.42 18.92 29.07
N PRO A 470 37.46 18.87 29.99
CA PRO A 470 36.07 18.68 29.67
C PRO A 470 35.59 19.75 28.69
N LEU A 471 34.68 19.40 27.79
CA LEU A 471 34.08 20.34 26.82
C LEU A 471 32.63 20.66 27.28
N PRO A 472 32.40 21.72 28.06
CA PRO A 472 31.04 22.15 28.34
C PRO A 472 30.40 22.73 27.08
N ILE A 473 29.12 22.40 26.86
CA ILE A 473 28.32 22.89 25.73
C ILE A 473 26.92 23.27 26.21
N ASP A 474 26.26 24.18 25.48
CA ASP A 474 24.82 24.37 25.58
C ASP A 474 24.11 23.19 24.88
N THR A 475 23.38 22.39 25.64
CA THR A 475 22.70 21.19 25.13
C THR A 475 21.59 21.52 24.14
N LYS A 476 21.10 22.77 24.12
CA LYS A 476 20.15 23.27 23.08
C LYS A 476 20.74 23.19 21.67
N ALA A 477 22.06 23.06 21.53
CA ALA A 477 22.71 22.85 20.25
C ALA A 477 22.19 21.62 19.51
N PHE A 478 21.81 20.52 20.22
CA PHE A 478 21.19 19.37 19.59
C PHE A 478 19.85 19.73 18.92
N ASP A 479 19.01 20.53 19.58
CA ASP A 479 17.73 20.97 19.00
C ASP A 479 17.96 21.97 17.86
N THR A 480 18.99 22.82 17.94
CA THR A 480 19.40 23.71 16.87
C THR A 480 19.79 22.93 15.62
N PHE A 481 20.60 21.88 15.75
CA PHE A 481 20.97 21.00 14.63
C PHE A 481 19.73 20.28 14.08
N ARG A 482 18.90 19.67 14.92
CA ARG A 482 17.70 18.93 14.50
C ARG A 482 16.70 19.81 13.79
N TYR A 483 16.49 21.02 14.30
CA TYR A 483 15.62 22.00 13.64
C TYR A 483 16.12 22.35 12.23
N ASN A 484 17.41 22.64 12.08
CA ASN A 484 17.95 22.96 10.77
C ASN A 484 17.97 21.72 9.85
N PHE A 485 18.32 20.55 10.36
CA PHE A 485 18.32 19.29 9.60
C PHE A 485 16.91 18.92 9.12
N SER A 486 15.86 19.17 9.91
CA SER A 486 14.47 18.92 9.52
C SER A 486 14.04 19.77 8.31
N LYS A 487 14.63 20.94 8.10
CA LYS A 487 14.36 21.77 6.92
C LYS A 487 14.83 21.11 5.61
N PHE A 488 15.74 20.15 5.68
CA PHE A 488 16.16 19.32 4.57
C PHE A 488 15.39 17.99 4.45
N GLY A 489 14.51 17.68 5.40
CA GLY A 489 13.80 16.41 5.50
C GLY A 489 14.50 15.37 6.38
N LEU A 490 15.61 15.71 7.05
CA LEU A 490 16.33 14.78 7.92
C LEU A 490 15.70 14.71 9.32
N GLY A 491 15.35 13.50 9.77
CA GLY A 491 14.75 13.26 11.09
C GLY A 491 13.27 13.60 11.20
N VAL A 492 12.58 13.80 10.07
CA VAL A 492 11.13 14.03 9.95
C VAL A 492 10.58 13.24 8.77
N GLU A 493 9.27 13.09 8.67
CA GLU A 493 8.64 12.51 7.49
C GLU A 493 8.99 13.31 6.24
N THR A 494 9.29 12.62 5.14
CA THR A 494 9.52 13.26 3.85
C THR A 494 8.22 13.72 3.22
N GLY A 495 7.11 13.08 3.63
CA GLY A 495 5.77 13.31 3.12
C GLY A 495 5.47 12.57 1.82
N ILE A 496 6.22 11.50 1.49
CA ILE A 496 5.92 10.64 0.34
C ILE A 496 4.47 10.16 0.39
N ASP A 497 3.87 10.00 -0.78
CA ASP A 497 2.50 9.54 -0.95
C ASP A 497 2.30 8.03 -0.67
N LEU A 498 2.89 7.54 0.42
CA LEU A 498 2.75 6.19 0.95
C LEU A 498 2.63 6.19 2.47
N PRO A 499 1.94 5.20 3.06
CA PRO A 499 1.81 5.08 4.51
C PRO A 499 3.06 4.50 5.17
N ASN A 500 3.16 4.67 6.49
CA ASN A 500 4.17 4.03 7.37
C ASN A 500 5.61 4.48 7.12
N GLU A 501 5.83 5.77 6.87
CA GLU A 501 7.16 6.36 6.78
C GLU A 501 7.83 6.45 8.16
N ALA A 502 9.12 6.12 8.25
CA ALA A 502 9.92 6.26 9.46
C ALA A 502 10.68 7.58 9.47
N THR A 503 10.70 8.25 10.61
CA THR A 503 11.44 9.51 10.81
C THR A 503 12.92 9.31 11.13
N GLY A 504 13.37 8.08 11.39
CA GLY A 504 14.71 7.77 11.88
C GLY A 504 14.78 7.67 13.41
N TYR A 505 15.96 7.37 13.92
CA TYR A 505 16.21 7.32 15.36
C TYR A 505 16.79 8.64 15.84
N ARG A 506 16.19 9.20 16.89
CA ARG A 506 16.66 10.38 17.59
C ARG A 506 17.39 9.96 18.87
N GLY A 507 18.69 10.25 18.95
CA GLY A 507 19.48 10.01 20.17
C GLY A 507 18.99 10.86 21.35
N THR A 508 19.03 10.31 22.56
CA THR A 508 18.50 10.95 23.78
C THR A 508 19.58 11.57 24.67
N SER A 509 20.83 11.12 24.56
CA SER A 509 21.93 11.64 25.37
C SER A 509 22.43 12.98 24.84
N THR A 510 22.80 13.89 25.75
CA THR A 510 23.28 15.26 25.44
C THR A 510 24.76 15.48 25.78
N GLN A 511 25.56 14.41 25.85
CA GLN A 511 27.01 14.52 26.07
C GLN A 511 27.69 15.30 24.92
N SER A 512 28.66 16.15 25.23
CA SER A 512 29.35 17.00 24.24
C SER A 512 29.99 16.21 23.11
N GLY A 513 30.60 15.06 23.39
CA GLY A 513 31.15 14.18 22.34
C GLY A 513 30.12 13.69 21.33
N LEU A 514 28.85 13.50 21.74
CA LEU A 514 27.76 13.10 20.84
C LEU A 514 27.24 14.26 19.98
N LEU A 515 27.35 15.51 20.43
CA LEU A 515 27.09 16.66 19.57
C LEU A 515 28.09 16.73 18.41
N LEU A 516 29.37 16.42 18.68
CA LEU A 516 30.40 16.34 17.65
C LEU A 516 30.08 15.20 16.67
N ASP A 517 29.66 14.03 17.17
CA ASP A 517 29.27 12.90 16.35
C ASP A 517 28.00 13.22 15.53
N TYR A 518 27.04 14.00 16.07
CA TYR A 518 25.88 14.49 15.33
C TYR A 518 26.31 15.27 14.09
N ALA A 519 27.23 16.23 14.23
CA ALA A 519 27.69 17.09 13.14
C ALA A 519 28.34 16.33 11.97
N ILE A 520 28.73 15.08 12.16
CA ILE A 520 29.28 14.20 11.12
C ILE A 520 28.39 13.01 10.78
N GLY A 521 27.13 13.00 11.25
CA GLY A 521 26.11 11.98 10.92
C GLY A 521 26.31 10.62 11.61
N GLN A 522 26.85 10.61 12.83
CA GLN A 522 27.10 9.38 13.61
C GLN A 522 26.27 9.30 14.91
N TYR A 523 25.24 10.11 15.07
CA TYR A 523 24.43 10.11 16.30
C TYR A 523 22.95 9.83 16.03
N ASP A 524 22.26 10.73 15.33
CA ASP A 524 20.90 10.44 14.85
C ASP A 524 21.00 9.62 13.56
N THR A 525 19.95 8.83 13.25
CA THR A 525 19.88 8.02 12.01
C THR A 525 18.81 8.56 11.07
N PHE A 526 19.03 8.33 9.77
CA PHE A 526 18.13 8.82 8.71
C PHE A 526 17.80 7.69 7.73
N THR A 527 16.67 7.82 7.03
CA THR A 527 16.30 6.85 5.98
C THR A 527 16.98 7.19 4.66
N PRO A 528 17.18 6.22 3.74
CA PRO A 528 17.67 6.49 2.39
C PRO A 528 16.81 7.52 1.62
N LEU A 529 15.49 7.52 1.81
CA LEU A 529 14.58 8.49 1.20
C LEU A 529 14.81 9.91 1.73
N GLN A 530 14.99 10.07 3.06
CA GLN A 530 15.35 11.36 3.65
C GLN A 530 16.67 11.90 3.07
N MET A 531 17.65 11.02 2.83
CA MET A 531 18.92 11.42 2.20
C MET A 531 18.77 11.86 0.75
N ALA A 532 17.86 11.25 0.00
CA ALA A 532 17.54 11.68 -1.35
C ALA A 532 16.83 13.04 -1.37
N GLN A 533 15.85 13.26 -0.47
CA GLN A 533 15.17 14.55 -0.31
C GLN A 533 16.16 15.65 0.14
N TYR A 534 17.07 15.34 1.07
CA TYR A 534 18.11 16.26 1.53
C TYR A 534 19.01 16.74 0.40
N VAL A 535 19.56 15.81 -0.39
CA VAL A 535 20.45 16.20 -1.48
C VAL A 535 19.70 16.88 -2.62
N SER A 536 18.45 16.49 -2.87
CA SER A 536 17.55 17.16 -3.82
C SER A 536 17.30 18.62 -3.40
N THR A 537 17.07 18.86 -2.10
CA THR A 537 16.88 20.21 -1.54
C THR A 537 18.13 21.10 -1.73
N ILE A 538 19.32 20.55 -1.57
CA ILE A 538 20.56 21.30 -1.87
C ILE A 538 20.68 21.55 -3.37
N ALA A 539 20.45 20.53 -4.20
CA ALA A 539 20.60 20.58 -5.64
C ALA A 539 19.72 21.68 -6.29
N ASN A 540 18.49 21.81 -5.86
CA ASN A 540 17.52 22.76 -6.46
C ASN A 540 17.55 24.17 -5.86
N GLY A 541 18.55 24.51 -5.05
CA GLY A 541 18.70 25.86 -4.48
C GLY A 541 17.88 26.10 -3.22
N GLY A 542 17.51 25.05 -2.50
CA GLY A 542 16.95 25.12 -1.14
C GLY A 542 15.46 24.90 -1.03
N TYR A 543 14.78 24.38 -2.02
CA TYR A 543 13.35 24.03 -1.96
C TYR A 543 13.20 22.56 -1.56
N ARG A 544 12.62 22.30 -0.39
CA ARG A 544 12.28 20.94 0.02
C ARG A 544 10.96 20.55 -0.63
N LEU A 545 11.04 19.67 -1.62
CA LEU A 545 9.88 19.14 -2.33
C LEU A 545 9.38 17.84 -1.69
N ARG A 546 8.06 17.63 -1.73
CA ARG A 546 7.43 16.35 -1.37
C ARG A 546 7.84 15.28 -2.39
N PRO A 547 8.40 14.14 -1.96
CA PRO A 547 8.60 13.00 -2.87
C PRO A 547 7.25 12.47 -3.35
N GLN A 548 7.12 12.22 -4.64
CA GLN A 548 5.88 11.78 -5.27
C GLN A 548 6.12 10.50 -6.06
N LEU A 549 5.27 9.49 -5.85
CA LEU A 549 5.25 8.24 -6.63
C LEU A 549 4.17 8.24 -7.69
N VAL A 550 3.04 8.90 -7.44
CA VAL A 550 1.96 9.03 -8.42
C VAL A 550 2.09 10.36 -9.15
N LYS A 551 2.04 10.29 -10.47
CA LYS A 551 2.11 11.42 -11.39
C LYS A 551 0.74 11.86 -11.87
N GLU A 552 -0.09 10.88 -12.26
CA GLU A 552 -1.41 11.13 -12.85
C GLU A 552 -2.40 10.04 -12.44
N VAL A 553 -3.67 10.44 -12.36
CA VAL A 553 -4.83 9.55 -12.31
C VAL A 553 -5.56 9.66 -13.65
N ARG A 554 -5.96 8.52 -14.22
CA ARG A 554 -6.59 8.48 -15.55
C ARG A 554 -7.86 7.63 -15.55
N GLU A 555 -8.80 7.97 -16.41
CA GLU A 555 -9.95 7.09 -16.68
C GLU A 555 -9.48 5.77 -17.30
N PRO A 556 -10.12 4.63 -16.95
CA PRO A 556 -9.83 3.36 -17.61
C PRO A 556 -10.26 3.39 -19.08
N ASN A 557 -9.42 2.88 -19.98
CA ASN A 557 -9.76 2.75 -21.38
C ASN A 557 -9.50 1.32 -21.88
N PRO A 558 -10.53 0.48 -21.98
CA PRO A 558 -10.37 -0.91 -22.42
C PRO A 558 -9.89 -1.03 -23.88
N GLN A 559 -10.24 -0.07 -24.74
CA GLN A 559 -9.95 -0.14 -26.18
C GLN A 559 -8.60 0.44 -26.56
N ARG A 560 -8.16 1.52 -25.89
CA ARG A 560 -6.94 2.28 -26.24
C ARG A 560 -5.80 2.12 -25.24
N GLY A 561 -5.97 1.32 -24.22
CA GLY A 561 -4.96 1.07 -23.17
C GLY A 561 -4.88 2.15 -22.09
N ILE A 562 -4.88 3.44 -22.45
CA ILE A 562 -4.79 4.57 -21.50
C ILE A 562 -5.87 5.59 -21.81
N GLY A 563 -6.61 6.00 -20.77
CA GLY A 563 -7.70 6.99 -20.89
C GLY A 563 -7.24 8.43 -20.66
N ALA A 564 -8.22 9.33 -20.58
CA ALA A 564 -8.00 10.74 -20.31
C ALA A 564 -7.45 10.96 -18.87
N VAL A 565 -6.66 12.02 -18.69
CA VAL A 565 -6.20 12.45 -17.37
C VAL A 565 -7.38 13.03 -16.59
N THR A 566 -7.64 12.53 -15.40
CA THR A 566 -8.61 13.10 -14.45
C THR A 566 -7.95 13.97 -13.41
N GLU A 567 -6.72 13.61 -13.00
CA GLU A 567 -5.95 14.37 -12.04
C GLU A 567 -4.47 14.31 -12.41
N SER A 568 -3.76 15.43 -12.27
CA SER A 568 -2.31 15.54 -12.44
C SER A 568 -1.71 16.07 -11.15
N VAL A 569 -0.82 15.30 -10.54
CA VAL A 569 -0.15 15.68 -9.29
C VAL A 569 0.89 16.75 -9.59
N LYS A 570 0.77 17.88 -8.91
CA LYS A 570 1.72 19.02 -9.07
C LYS A 570 2.83 18.93 -8.04
N PRO A 571 4.03 19.50 -8.34
CA PRO A 571 5.09 19.64 -7.37
C PRO A 571 4.61 20.39 -6.12
N ASP A 572 4.89 19.83 -4.93
CA ASP A 572 4.54 20.39 -3.64
C ASP A 572 5.80 20.82 -2.87
N VAL A 573 5.91 22.11 -2.56
CA VAL A 573 7.03 22.69 -1.82
C VAL A 573 6.68 22.67 -0.33
N LEU A 574 7.26 21.75 0.41
CA LEU A 574 7.04 21.64 1.87
C LEU A 574 7.65 22.81 2.66
N ASN A 575 8.83 23.24 2.28
CA ASN A 575 9.49 24.45 2.78
C ASN A 575 10.64 24.88 1.88
N LYS A 576 11.09 26.14 2.10
CA LYS A 576 12.35 26.67 1.57
C LYS A 576 13.35 26.82 2.72
N LEU A 577 14.63 26.58 2.42
CA LEU A 577 15.70 26.81 3.40
C LEU A 577 15.84 28.29 3.74
N ASP A 578 16.13 28.58 5.00
CA ASP A 578 16.31 29.94 5.51
C ASP A 578 17.73 30.50 5.27
N MET A 579 18.59 29.79 4.53
CA MET A 579 19.93 30.19 4.13
C MET A 579 19.87 31.02 2.85
N THR A 580 20.85 31.89 2.65
CA THR A 580 20.97 32.67 1.43
C THR A 580 21.33 31.81 0.21
N SER A 581 21.01 32.28 -0.98
CA SER A 581 21.39 31.59 -2.23
C SER A 581 22.89 31.38 -2.35
N ASP A 582 23.71 32.32 -1.87
CA ASP A 582 25.18 32.22 -1.94
C ASP A 582 25.72 31.17 -0.97
N GLU A 583 25.14 31.04 0.23
CA GLU A 583 25.49 29.98 1.18
C GLU A 583 25.15 28.60 0.63
N ILE A 584 23.99 28.44 -0.01
CA ILE A 584 23.60 27.17 -0.66
C ILE A 584 24.53 26.87 -1.83
N LYS A 585 24.81 27.85 -2.72
CA LYS A 585 25.75 27.71 -3.82
C LYS A 585 27.15 27.36 -3.33
N ARG A 586 27.57 27.91 -2.19
CA ARG A 586 28.87 27.57 -1.60
C ARG A 586 28.98 26.10 -1.23
N VAL A 587 27.93 25.50 -0.66
CA VAL A 587 27.88 24.07 -0.37
C VAL A 587 27.80 23.24 -1.67
N GLN A 588 27.05 23.71 -2.68
CA GLN A 588 27.03 23.07 -4.01
C GLN A 588 28.41 23.05 -4.65
N GLN A 589 29.17 24.14 -4.54
CA GLN A 589 30.59 24.20 -4.99
C GLN A 589 31.46 23.17 -4.25
N GLY A 590 31.30 23.06 -2.91
CA GLY A 590 31.96 22.05 -2.11
C GLY A 590 31.66 20.64 -2.60
N PHE A 591 30.38 20.34 -2.88
CA PHE A 591 29.92 19.04 -3.40
C PHE A 591 30.47 18.76 -4.82
N LYS A 592 30.60 19.80 -5.66
CA LYS A 592 31.25 19.68 -6.97
C LYS A 592 32.72 19.30 -6.81
N LEU A 593 33.46 19.90 -5.87
CA LEU A 593 34.86 19.57 -5.60
C LEU A 593 35.03 18.13 -5.08
N VAL A 594 34.10 17.59 -4.29
CA VAL A 594 34.14 16.18 -3.83
C VAL A 594 34.23 15.22 -4.99
N MET A 595 33.57 15.51 -6.10
CA MET A 595 33.45 14.60 -7.25
C MET A 595 34.40 14.93 -8.41
N GLN A 596 34.68 16.21 -8.62
CA GLN A 596 35.37 16.67 -9.83
C GLN A 596 36.83 17.15 -9.60
N ASN A 597 37.26 17.35 -8.35
CA ASN A 597 38.63 17.71 -8.03
C ASN A 597 39.45 16.46 -7.66
N PRO A 598 40.71 16.32 -8.12
CA PRO A 598 41.55 15.15 -7.79
C PRO A 598 41.73 14.86 -6.29
N ARG A 599 41.59 15.87 -5.42
CA ARG A 599 41.62 15.69 -3.96
C ARG A 599 40.29 15.27 -3.34
N GLY A 600 39.21 15.28 -4.13
CA GLY A 600 37.86 14.94 -3.67
C GLY A 600 37.70 13.46 -3.37
N THR A 601 36.90 13.14 -2.35
CA THR A 601 36.75 11.76 -1.85
C THR A 601 36.04 10.83 -2.83
N ALA A 602 35.42 11.32 -3.89
CA ALA A 602 34.73 10.54 -4.93
C ALA A 602 35.32 10.73 -6.35
N TYR A 603 36.43 11.45 -6.47
CA TYR A 603 37.02 11.75 -7.78
C TYR A 603 37.34 10.50 -8.61
N SER A 604 37.79 9.41 -7.99
CA SER A 604 38.14 8.17 -8.68
C SER A 604 36.99 7.60 -9.53
N ASN A 605 35.75 7.78 -9.08
CA ASN A 605 34.56 7.28 -9.78
C ASN A 605 33.96 8.36 -10.71
N PHE A 606 34.03 9.65 -10.32
CA PHE A 606 33.16 10.67 -10.92
C PHE A 606 33.94 11.79 -11.65
N GLY A 607 35.25 11.89 -11.48
CA GLY A 607 36.05 13.02 -11.97
C GLY A 607 36.03 13.25 -13.50
N ASN A 608 35.82 12.19 -14.28
CA ASN A 608 35.81 12.24 -15.75
C ASN A 608 34.41 12.07 -16.36
N LYS A 609 33.32 12.18 -15.55
CA LYS A 609 31.95 11.97 -16.05
C LYS A 609 31.44 13.22 -16.79
N LYS A 610 30.95 13.02 -18.01
CA LYS A 610 30.45 14.12 -18.87
C LYS A 610 29.23 14.84 -18.29
N TYR A 611 28.49 14.19 -17.41
CA TYR A 611 27.32 14.76 -16.74
C TYR A 611 27.65 15.59 -15.49
N ASN A 612 28.96 15.87 -15.25
CA ASN A 612 29.44 16.78 -14.21
C ASN A 612 28.70 16.66 -12.86
N PRO A 613 28.83 15.55 -12.12
CA PRO A 613 28.09 15.35 -10.90
C PRO A 613 28.65 16.17 -9.73
N ALA A 614 27.80 16.40 -8.72
CA ALA A 614 28.16 16.94 -7.43
C ALA A 614 27.57 16.08 -6.32
N GLY A 615 28.22 16.04 -5.13
CA GLY A 615 27.68 15.22 -4.05
C GLY A 615 28.62 15.06 -2.86
N LYS A 616 28.31 14.11 -1.99
CA LYS A 616 29.08 13.87 -0.76
C LYS A 616 29.10 12.38 -0.41
N THR A 617 30.29 11.87 -0.13
CA THR A 617 30.51 10.53 0.42
C THR A 617 30.31 10.53 1.94
N GLY A 618 29.84 9.41 2.47
CA GLY A 618 29.71 9.16 3.89
C GLY A 618 30.29 7.80 4.29
N THR A 619 30.91 7.76 5.46
CA THR A 619 31.25 6.55 6.19
C THR A 619 30.91 6.79 7.63
N ALA A 620 30.12 5.91 8.23
CA ALA A 620 29.76 5.99 9.64
C ALA A 620 30.17 4.74 10.38
N GLN A 621 30.78 4.92 11.54
CA GLN A 621 30.92 3.85 12.53
C GLN A 621 29.52 3.49 13.03
N SER A 622 29.20 2.22 13.09
CA SER A 622 27.88 1.72 13.46
C SER A 622 28.02 0.37 14.15
N PHE A 623 26.92 -0.11 14.67
CA PHE A 623 26.81 -1.46 15.20
C PHE A 623 25.81 -2.25 14.33
N TYR A 624 26.11 -3.53 14.15
CA TYR A 624 25.21 -4.41 13.43
C TYR A 624 23.89 -4.57 14.20
N ASP A 625 22.77 -4.29 13.56
CA ASP A 625 21.41 -4.51 14.06
C ASP A 625 20.54 -5.26 13.04
N GLY A 626 21.17 -6.11 12.24
CA GLY A 626 20.50 -6.91 11.22
C GLY A 626 19.83 -8.18 11.76
N PRO A 627 19.39 -9.08 10.84
CA PRO A 627 18.61 -10.27 11.18
C PRO A 627 19.36 -11.32 11.97
N ILE A 628 20.71 -11.33 11.96
CA ILE A 628 21.52 -12.31 12.70
C ILE A 628 21.60 -11.88 14.16
N LYS A 629 20.66 -12.34 14.99
CA LYS A 629 20.50 -11.91 16.39
C LYS A 629 21.79 -12.04 17.22
N SER A 630 22.56 -13.13 17.04
CA SER A 630 23.82 -13.39 17.75
C SER A 630 24.97 -12.43 17.39
N LYS A 631 24.82 -11.65 16.31
CA LYS A 631 25.81 -10.68 15.83
C LYS A 631 25.42 -9.23 16.12
N ARG A 632 24.25 -8.98 16.69
CA ARG A 632 23.82 -7.62 17.04
C ARG A 632 24.80 -7.01 18.03
N GLY A 633 25.10 -5.72 17.83
CA GLY A 633 26.11 -5.00 18.60
C GLY A 633 27.54 -5.16 18.10
N THR A 634 27.79 -5.98 17.05
CA THR A 634 29.13 -6.08 16.45
C THR A 634 29.48 -4.75 15.75
N PRO A 635 30.66 -4.16 16.03
CA PRO A 635 31.11 -2.94 15.33
C PRO A 635 31.21 -3.15 13.82
N THR A 636 30.70 -2.19 13.06
CA THR A 636 30.68 -2.21 11.60
C THR A 636 30.76 -0.79 11.05
N TYR A 637 30.80 -0.67 9.74
CA TYR A 637 30.77 0.61 9.04
C TYR A 637 29.63 0.62 8.01
N ASN A 638 28.84 1.69 8.05
CA ASN A 638 27.89 2.02 6.97
C ASN A 638 28.61 2.89 5.95
N THR A 639 28.30 2.72 4.67
CA THR A 639 28.71 3.64 3.61
C THR A 639 27.52 4.31 2.96
N THR A 640 27.68 5.58 2.59
CA THR A 640 26.61 6.40 2.02
C THR A 640 27.19 7.26 0.90
N LEU A 641 26.44 7.46 -0.16
CA LEU A 641 26.69 8.47 -1.17
C LEU A 641 25.40 9.26 -1.39
N VAL A 642 25.51 10.58 -1.41
CA VAL A 642 24.46 11.46 -1.95
C VAL A 642 25.05 12.24 -3.11
N ALA A 643 24.32 12.31 -4.21
CA ALA A 643 24.80 12.99 -5.42
C ALA A 643 23.65 13.58 -6.23
N TYR A 644 23.98 14.53 -7.09
CA TYR A 644 23.07 15.03 -8.11
C TYR A 644 23.84 15.37 -9.38
N ALA A 645 23.16 15.39 -10.48
CA ALA A 645 23.75 15.70 -11.79
C ALA A 645 22.72 16.30 -12.76
N PRO A 646 23.16 17.19 -13.68
CA PRO A 646 24.43 17.92 -13.67
C PRO A 646 24.56 18.88 -12.48
N ALA A 647 25.77 19.23 -12.08
CA ALA A 647 26.02 20.12 -10.93
C ALA A 647 25.37 21.51 -11.09
N ASP A 648 25.39 22.04 -12.30
CA ASP A 648 24.96 23.42 -12.56
C ASP A 648 23.48 23.53 -12.98
N ASN A 649 22.87 22.44 -13.46
CA ASN A 649 21.42 22.33 -13.76
C ASN A 649 20.92 20.94 -13.39
N PRO A 650 20.68 20.66 -12.10
CA PRO A 650 20.35 19.34 -11.60
C PRO A 650 19.03 18.81 -12.16
N GLU A 651 19.05 17.60 -12.71
CA GLU A 651 17.85 16.88 -13.19
C GLU A 651 17.64 15.52 -12.52
N VAL A 652 18.65 15.03 -11.82
CA VAL A 652 18.57 13.82 -11.01
C VAL A 652 19.37 13.98 -9.72
N ALA A 653 18.79 13.61 -8.61
CA ALA A 653 19.41 13.52 -7.29
C ALA A 653 19.30 12.07 -6.80
N ILE A 654 20.38 11.54 -6.20
CA ILE A 654 20.43 10.16 -5.73
C ILE A 654 20.93 10.07 -4.29
N SER A 655 20.42 9.07 -3.56
CA SER A 655 21.06 8.54 -2.36
C SER A 655 21.35 7.05 -2.55
N VAL A 656 22.55 6.63 -2.14
CA VAL A 656 22.96 5.23 -2.07
C VAL A 656 23.40 4.94 -0.65
N VAL A 657 22.75 3.95 0.00
CA VAL A 657 23.03 3.59 1.40
C VAL A 657 23.29 2.10 1.48
N VAL A 658 24.44 1.73 2.01
CA VAL A 658 24.81 0.34 2.25
C VAL A 658 25.26 0.20 3.70
N PRO A 659 24.42 -0.38 4.56
CA PRO A 659 24.78 -0.59 5.97
C PRO A 659 25.69 -1.81 6.14
N TRP A 660 26.47 -1.78 7.22
CA TRP A 660 27.28 -2.91 7.73
C TRP A 660 28.23 -3.52 6.70
N VAL A 661 28.83 -2.64 5.86
CA VAL A 661 29.64 -3.07 4.68
C VAL A 661 30.85 -3.88 5.08
N TYR A 662 31.59 -3.44 6.11
CA TYR A 662 32.79 -4.09 6.61
C TYR A 662 32.96 -3.87 8.13
N GLN A 663 33.77 -4.72 8.77
CA GLN A 663 34.05 -4.66 10.21
C GLN A 663 35.38 -3.97 10.52
N ASP A 664 36.36 -4.03 9.61
CA ASP A 664 37.66 -3.39 9.75
C ASP A 664 37.81 -2.26 8.70
N TYR A 665 38.16 -1.06 9.16
CA TYR A 665 38.39 0.10 8.28
C TYR A 665 39.50 -0.12 7.25
N ASN A 666 40.48 -0.98 7.53
CA ASN A 666 41.52 -1.35 6.57
C ASN A 666 40.99 -2.16 5.37
N GLN A 667 39.83 -2.78 5.53
CA GLN A 667 39.11 -3.52 4.49
C GLN A 667 38.07 -2.65 3.76
N ARG A 668 38.14 -1.31 3.91
CA ARG A 668 37.17 -0.40 3.32
C ARG A 668 37.01 -0.62 1.82
N TYR A 669 35.77 -0.57 1.38
CA TYR A 669 35.36 -0.78 0.01
C TYR A 669 34.32 0.28 -0.41
N PRO A 670 34.53 1.00 -1.53
CA PRO A 670 33.68 2.12 -1.95
C PRO A 670 32.38 1.67 -2.67
N ILE A 671 31.69 0.64 -2.15
CA ILE A 671 30.52 0.05 -2.81
C ILE A 671 29.46 1.09 -3.18
N THR A 672 29.23 2.10 -2.34
CA THR A 672 28.26 3.16 -2.63
C THR A 672 28.66 4.05 -3.78
N ASN A 673 29.96 4.32 -3.96
CA ASN A 673 30.46 5.06 -5.11
C ASN A 673 30.32 4.24 -6.38
N ASP A 674 30.65 2.94 -6.34
CA ASP A 674 30.51 2.03 -7.49
C ASP A 674 29.04 1.87 -7.92
N ILE A 675 28.12 1.73 -6.96
CA ILE A 675 26.67 1.70 -7.25
C ILE A 675 26.23 3.04 -7.82
N GLY A 676 26.57 4.16 -7.17
CA GLY A 676 26.15 5.50 -7.58
C GLY A 676 26.64 5.87 -8.97
N GLU A 677 27.88 5.54 -9.29
CA GLU A 677 28.47 5.72 -10.64
C GLU A 677 27.65 4.95 -11.68
N GLN A 678 27.48 3.63 -11.50
CA GLN A 678 26.75 2.78 -12.43
C GLN A 678 25.28 3.22 -12.61
N VAL A 679 24.66 3.71 -11.54
CA VAL A 679 23.26 4.18 -11.56
C VAL A 679 23.14 5.49 -12.35
N LEU A 680 24.03 6.46 -12.12
CA LEU A 680 24.03 7.73 -12.88
C LEU A 680 24.41 7.50 -14.35
N ASP A 681 25.42 6.67 -14.64
CA ASP A 681 25.78 6.29 -16.00
C ASP A 681 24.57 5.70 -16.74
N LYS A 682 23.81 4.84 -16.06
CA LYS A 682 22.61 4.22 -16.63
C LYS A 682 21.46 5.18 -16.85
N TYR A 683 21.25 6.12 -15.93
CA TYR A 683 20.25 7.17 -16.11
C TYR A 683 20.53 8.00 -17.37
N PHE A 684 21.76 8.50 -17.54
CA PHE A 684 22.12 9.31 -18.71
C PHE A 684 22.16 8.49 -20.01
N GLU A 685 22.52 7.21 -19.96
CA GLU A 685 22.41 6.30 -21.11
C GLU A 685 20.95 6.14 -21.58
N LEU A 686 20.01 5.87 -20.65
CA LEU A 686 18.60 5.71 -20.98
C LEU A 686 18.01 7.01 -21.52
N LYS A 687 18.34 8.14 -20.92
CA LYS A 687 17.90 9.46 -21.37
C LYS A 687 18.36 9.76 -22.80
N SER A 688 19.63 9.54 -23.11
CA SER A 688 20.17 9.81 -24.47
C SER A 688 19.53 8.91 -25.53
N LYS A 689 19.19 7.66 -25.19
CA LYS A 689 18.44 6.75 -26.08
C LYS A 689 17.03 7.26 -26.33
N GLN A 690 16.34 7.75 -25.30
CA GLN A 690 15.01 8.28 -25.44
C GLN A 690 14.98 9.52 -26.32
N GLU A 691 15.88 10.48 -26.11
CA GLU A 691 16.04 11.69 -26.93
C GLU A 691 16.33 11.35 -28.40
N SER A 692 17.17 10.35 -28.66
CA SER A 692 17.46 9.86 -30.01
C SER A 692 16.23 9.28 -30.71
N ASN A 693 15.45 8.46 -30.00
CA ASN A 693 14.21 7.87 -30.53
C ASN A 693 13.16 8.94 -30.81
N ASP A 694 12.97 9.91 -29.92
CA ASP A 694 12.03 11.01 -30.11
C ASP A 694 12.40 11.88 -31.32
N THR A 695 13.70 12.12 -31.53
CA THR A 695 14.20 12.86 -32.70
C THR A 695 13.93 12.11 -34.01
N GLN A 696 14.16 10.78 -34.00
CA GLN A 696 13.88 9.94 -35.19
C GLN A 696 12.38 9.90 -35.51
N ALA A 697 11.51 9.77 -34.47
CA ALA A 697 10.06 9.79 -34.64
C ALA A 697 9.55 11.12 -35.20
N LYS A 698 10.06 12.25 -34.69
CA LYS A 698 9.71 13.59 -35.22
C LYS A 698 10.14 13.78 -36.67
N ASN A 699 11.36 13.32 -37.02
CA ASN A 699 11.85 13.39 -38.41
C ASN A 699 11.02 12.52 -39.36
N LYS A 700 10.62 11.33 -38.93
CA LYS A 700 9.75 10.43 -39.72
C LYS A 700 8.39 11.07 -39.98
N ASN A 701 7.72 11.61 -38.93
CA ASN A 701 6.45 12.28 -39.05
C ASN A 701 6.54 13.55 -39.95
N LYS A 702 7.68 14.27 -39.91
CA LYS A 702 7.90 15.42 -40.79
C LYS A 702 8.00 14.99 -42.26
N ILE A 703 8.72 13.91 -42.56
CA ILE A 703 8.86 13.39 -43.92
C ILE A 703 7.50 12.87 -44.45
N GLU A 704 6.71 12.18 -43.63
CA GLU A 704 5.37 11.70 -43.98
C GLU A 704 4.42 12.86 -44.28
N ASN A 705 4.41 13.91 -43.43
CA ASN A 705 3.60 15.10 -43.65
C ASN A 705 4.02 15.90 -44.91
N GLU A 706 5.33 16.00 -45.23
CA GLU A 706 5.83 16.64 -46.45
C GLU A 706 5.51 15.83 -47.70
N ALA A 707 5.41 14.50 -47.60
CA ALA A 707 4.99 13.63 -48.68
C ALA A 707 3.45 13.73 -48.96
N GLU A 708 2.64 13.90 -47.90
CA GLU A 708 1.19 14.10 -48.04
C GLU A 708 0.81 15.50 -48.57
N THR A 709 1.65 16.52 -48.32
CA THR A 709 1.42 17.88 -48.85
C THR A 709 1.86 18.06 -50.31
N ASN A 710 2.67 17.16 -50.85
CA ASN A 710 3.16 17.20 -52.24
C ASN A 710 2.41 16.26 -53.19
N ASN A 711 1.38 15.56 -52.71
CA ASN A 711 0.39 14.81 -53.53
C ASN A 711 -0.95 15.54 -53.53
#